data_a33d70b0784778335db410d77d1d133a
#
_entry.id   a33d70b0784778335db410d77d1d133a
#
_cell.length_a   1.000
_cell.length_b   1.000
_cell.length_c   1.000
_cell.angle_alpha   90.00
_cell.angle_beta   90.00
_cell.angle_gamma   90.00
#
_symmetry.space_group_name_H-M   'P 1'
#
loop_
_entity.id
_entity.type
_entity.pdbx_description
1 polymer ?
#
loop_
_entity_poly.entity_id
_entity_poly.type
_entity_poly.pdbx_seq_one_letter_code
_entity_poly.pdbx_strand_id
1 'polypeptide(L)'
;MTGKPPEWISRQSRSSFERILPRLRERFPQVPEPEWEVFTARMEQHFQPLFELLHELYSGHYDFFYHLETILVSATRMWVERPIELKGLDAQRENAPGWYRSNQMIGYIVYADRFAGDLNGLREKIPFLKELGVTYLHIMPPFLSPDGDNDGGYAISSYREIDPALGTMADMNQLASDLRNHGISLCLDFIYNHTSDEHVWAQKALEGDLEFQDYYRMYDDRTIPDQYEKTVNAVFPDEHPGCFTYRSRIRKWVWTTFKNYQWDLNYGNPVVFAKMAEEMLFLANQGVEVLRLDAVAFVWKQLGTNCENLPEAHKIIQAFNLLVRITAPALVFKSEAIVHPDEVAKYIDPGECQLSYNPTLMALLWNAAATRKVEFLRHCMMKRFAIHPDCAWVNYIRCHDDIGWTYSNEDAEEIGINAGDHRRFLVDFYTGKHPSSFAKGLPFQENPLNGDARVSGSLASLAGLEKALEMGDGAAAEIAVRRILLMHGVIFTIGGIPLIYAGDSIGTLNDYSFRNDPERFADSRWVHRPLFDWEAAKKRLQPDTIESQIFQGILRLAQVRRNNAAFDRTETEFIDTQNEHVLGYFRHHPDQTALMLANFSDHTTELSGTRLRQLGLRRTLTDLMTGQVITASDTLSMEGCRFMVLVGGRR
;
A
#
# COMPACT_ATOMS: atom_id res chain seq x y z
N MET A 1 -19.99 0.71 16.21
CA MET A 1 -21.19 0.45 17.05
C MET A 1 -21.44 -1.05 17.08
N THR A 2 -21.00 -1.73 18.14
CA THR A 2 -21.16 -3.18 18.32
C THR A 2 -22.44 -3.48 19.11
N GLY A 3 -23.58 -3.11 18.56
CA GLY A 3 -24.87 -3.64 19.04
C GLY A 3 -25.01 -5.08 18.53
N LYS A 4 -25.40 -6.01 19.41
CA LYS A 4 -25.77 -7.36 18.95
C LYS A 4 -26.82 -7.24 17.84
N PRO A 5 -26.66 -8.01 16.73
CA PRO A 5 -27.67 -7.97 15.66
C PRO A 5 -29.07 -8.32 16.21
N PRO A 6 -30.13 -7.79 15.63
CA PRO A 6 -31.49 -8.15 16.03
C PRO A 6 -31.67 -9.67 16.00
N GLU A 7 -32.33 -10.22 16.99
CA GLU A 7 -32.52 -11.68 17.15
C GLU A 7 -33.09 -12.38 15.90
N TRP A 8 -33.94 -11.64 15.15
CA TRP A 8 -34.52 -12.17 13.93
C TRP A 8 -33.49 -12.34 12.79
N ILE A 9 -32.45 -11.50 12.70
CA ILE A 9 -31.35 -11.64 11.71
C ILE A 9 -30.54 -12.90 12.03
N SER A 10 -30.14 -13.08 13.28
CA SER A 10 -29.43 -14.29 13.69
C SER A 10 -30.23 -15.58 13.42
N ARG A 11 -31.54 -15.54 13.61
CA ARG A 11 -32.44 -16.67 13.29
C ARG A 11 -32.48 -16.93 11.79
N GLN A 12 -32.59 -15.87 10.98
CA GLN A 12 -32.65 -15.98 9.53
C GLN A 12 -31.31 -16.45 8.95
N SER A 13 -30.19 -15.96 9.48
CA SER A 13 -28.85 -16.43 9.14
C SER A 13 -28.72 -17.94 9.39
N ARG A 14 -29.07 -18.41 10.60
CA ARG A 14 -29.03 -19.85 10.94
C ARG A 14 -29.89 -20.66 9.98
N SER A 15 -31.13 -20.24 9.75
CA SER A 15 -32.04 -20.99 8.84
C SER A 15 -31.52 -21.02 7.40
N SER A 16 -30.85 -19.94 6.95
CA SER A 16 -30.22 -19.89 5.63
C SER A 16 -29.01 -20.83 5.55
N PHE A 17 -28.17 -20.84 6.58
CA PHE A 17 -27.02 -21.76 6.68
C PHE A 17 -27.45 -23.23 6.61
N GLU A 18 -28.43 -23.62 7.44
CA GLU A 18 -28.96 -24.99 7.49
C GLU A 18 -29.54 -25.47 6.16
N ARG A 19 -30.02 -24.53 5.30
CA ARG A 19 -30.53 -24.85 3.96
C ARG A 19 -29.46 -24.86 2.88
N ILE A 20 -28.51 -23.96 2.96
CA ILE A 20 -27.49 -23.75 1.92
C ILE A 20 -26.39 -24.83 2.02
N LEU A 21 -25.91 -25.15 3.23
CA LEU A 21 -24.78 -26.09 3.41
C LEU A 21 -25.04 -27.46 2.77
N PRO A 22 -26.21 -28.12 2.96
CA PRO A 22 -26.47 -29.38 2.27
C PRO A 22 -26.50 -29.25 0.73
N ARG A 23 -27.07 -28.16 0.20
CA ARG A 23 -27.10 -27.93 -1.25
C ARG A 23 -25.70 -27.72 -1.82
N LEU A 24 -24.79 -27.05 -1.09
CA LEU A 24 -23.39 -26.96 -1.48
C LEU A 24 -22.75 -28.35 -1.51
N ARG A 25 -23.00 -29.17 -0.51
CA ARG A 25 -22.49 -30.56 -0.46
C ARG A 25 -22.98 -31.41 -1.65
N GLU A 26 -24.25 -31.28 -2.01
CA GLU A 26 -24.82 -31.95 -3.19
C GLU A 26 -24.22 -31.50 -4.51
N ARG A 27 -23.83 -30.23 -4.64
CA ARG A 27 -23.19 -29.68 -5.83
C ARG A 27 -21.72 -30.09 -5.99
N PHE A 28 -21.02 -30.41 -4.87
CA PHE A 28 -19.62 -30.79 -4.84
C PHE A 28 -19.40 -32.17 -4.16
N PRO A 29 -20.04 -33.26 -4.67
CA PRO A 29 -19.98 -34.58 -4.05
C PRO A 29 -18.60 -35.22 -4.13
N GLN A 30 -17.74 -34.78 -5.03
CA GLN A 30 -16.37 -35.27 -5.24
C GLN A 30 -15.39 -34.88 -4.14
N VAL A 31 -15.72 -33.91 -3.27
CA VAL A 31 -14.82 -33.44 -2.19
C VAL A 31 -14.78 -34.53 -1.09
N PRO A 32 -13.58 -34.97 -0.67
CA PRO A 32 -13.44 -35.92 0.42
C PRO A 32 -14.02 -35.37 1.76
N GLU A 33 -14.62 -36.24 2.56
CA GLU A 33 -15.25 -35.80 3.81
C GLU A 33 -14.32 -35.01 4.75
N PRO A 34 -13.05 -35.44 4.99
CA PRO A 34 -12.15 -34.68 5.86
C PRO A 34 -11.86 -33.27 5.36
N GLU A 35 -11.80 -33.03 4.03
CA GLU A 35 -11.66 -31.69 3.47
C GLU A 35 -12.95 -30.88 3.64
N TRP A 36 -14.09 -31.53 3.43
CA TRP A 36 -15.39 -30.89 3.59
C TRP A 36 -15.64 -30.46 5.05
N GLU A 37 -15.21 -31.25 6.03
CA GLU A 37 -15.27 -30.88 7.45
C GLU A 37 -14.49 -29.58 7.73
N VAL A 38 -13.28 -29.41 7.16
CA VAL A 38 -12.49 -28.18 7.29
C VAL A 38 -13.23 -26.98 6.70
N PHE A 39 -13.81 -27.15 5.51
CA PHE A 39 -14.59 -26.08 4.88
C PHE A 39 -15.83 -25.73 5.70
N THR A 40 -16.54 -26.73 6.18
CA THR A 40 -17.75 -26.57 7.01
C THR A 40 -17.43 -25.80 8.29
N ALA A 41 -16.33 -26.12 8.96
CA ALA A 41 -15.92 -25.44 10.18
C ALA A 41 -15.64 -23.93 9.93
N ARG A 42 -14.98 -23.59 8.82
CA ARG A 42 -14.79 -22.19 8.41
C ARG A 42 -16.11 -21.50 8.07
N MET A 43 -16.99 -22.20 7.38
CA MET A 43 -18.33 -21.69 7.07
C MET A 43 -19.15 -21.44 8.36
N GLU A 44 -19.13 -22.34 9.32
CA GLU A 44 -19.81 -22.17 10.62
C GLU A 44 -19.30 -20.93 11.36
N GLN A 45 -18.00 -20.71 11.32
CA GLN A 45 -17.39 -19.56 11.99
C GLN A 45 -17.72 -18.22 11.33
N HIS A 46 -17.77 -18.16 10.00
CA HIS A 46 -17.80 -16.90 9.26
C HIS A 46 -19.12 -16.60 8.55
N PHE A 47 -20.05 -17.55 8.45
CA PHE A 47 -21.29 -17.37 7.71
C PHE A 47 -22.22 -16.31 8.33
N GLN A 48 -22.43 -16.33 9.65
CA GLN A 48 -23.35 -15.37 10.26
C GLN A 48 -22.90 -13.92 10.04
N PRO A 49 -21.67 -13.50 10.33
CA PRO A 49 -21.23 -12.14 10.04
C PRO A 49 -21.26 -11.81 8.55
N LEU A 50 -20.94 -12.74 7.66
CA LEU A 50 -21.08 -12.54 6.22
C LEU A 50 -22.53 -12.30 5.81
N PHE A 51 -23.46 -13.10 6.32
CA PHE A 51 -24.89 -12.95 6.09
C PHE A 51 -25.38 -11.56 6.53
N GLU A 52 -24.97 -11.11 7.72
CA GLU A 52 -25.37 -9.82 8.28
C GLU A 52 -24.92 -8.66 7.37
N LEU A 53 -23.64 -8.65 6.95
CA LEU A 53 -23.13 -7.64 6.04
C LEU A 53 -23.84 -7.64 4.69
N LEU A 54 -24.00 -8.80 4.06
CA LEU A 54 -24.70 -8.91 2.78
C LEU A 54 -26.19 -8.55 2.90
N HIS A 55 -26.83 -8.85 4.03
CA HIS A 55 -28.19 -8.44 4.30
C HIS A 55 -28.32 -6.92 4.47
N GLU A 56 -27.38 -6.27 5.17
CA GLU A 56 -27.34 -4.81 5.28
C GLU A 56 -27.17 -4.14 3.92
N LEU A 57 -26.32 -4.68 3.05
CA LEU A 57 -26.06 -4.14 1.72
C LEU A 57 -27.20 -4.40 0.72
N TYR A 58 -27.80 -5.59 0.75
CA TYR A 58 -28.60 -6.09 -0.37
C TYR A 58 -30.00 -6.59 -0.02
N SER A 59 -30.48 -6.51 1.24
CA SER A 59 -31.82 -6.97 1.61
C SER A 59 -32.98 -6.25 0.91
N GLY A 60 -32.71 -5.07 0.32
CA GLY A 60 -33.66 -4.37 -0.53
C GLY A 60 -33.95 -5.04 -1.89
N HIS A 61 -33.11 -5.98 -2.32
CA HIS A 61 -33.35 -6.78 -3.53
C HIS A 61 -34.28 -7.94 -3.21
N TYR A 62 -35.33 -8.11 -4.03
CA TYR A 62 -36.35 -9.15 -3.83
C TYR A 62 -35.77 -10.58 -3.91
N ASP A 63 -34.67 -10.74 -4.63
CA ASP A 63 -33.96 -12.01 -4.90
C ASP A 63 -32.67 -12.17 -4.05
N PHE A 64 -32.56 -11.46 -2.94
CA PHE A 64 -31.40 -11.47 -2.03
C PHE A 64 -30.88 -12.89 -1.73
N PHE A 65 -31.78 -13.85 -1.43
CA PHE A 65 -31.37 -15.22 -1.11
C PHE A 65 -30.77 -15.98 -2.30
N TYR A 66 -31.21 -15.67 -3.51
CA TYR A 66 -30.64 -16.20 -4.74
C TYR A 66 -29.19 -15.69 -4.90
N HIS A 67 -28.97 -14.38 -4.70
CA HIS A 67 -27.63 -13.81 -4.76
C HIS A 67 -26.71 -14.35 -3.66
N LEU A 68 -27.21 -14.49 -2.43
CA LEU A 68 -26.47 -15.11 -1.33
C LEU A 68 -26.01 -16.54 -1.69
N GLU A 69 -26.94 -17.38 -2.20
CA GLU A 69 -26.58 -18.74 -2.64
C GLU A 69 -25.57 -18.72 -3.78
N THR A 70 -25.71 -17.82 -4.74
CA THR A 70 -24.81 -17.66 -5.88
C THR A 70 -23.38 -17.30 -5.43
N ILE A 71 -23.24 -16.35 -4.51
CA ILE A 71 -21.96 -15.96 -3.92
C ILE A 71 -21.29 -17.17 -3.23
N LEU A 72 -22.04 -17.91 -2.43
CA LEU A 72 -21.50 -19.06 -1.70
C LEU A 72 -21.15 -20.24 -2.61
N VAL A 73 -21.93 -20.49 -3.66
CA VAL A 73 -21.61 -21.50 -4.67
C VAL A 73 -20.31 -21.15 -5.40
N SER A 74 -20.13 -19.88 -5.79
CA SER A 74 -18.89 -19.42 -6.42
C SER A 74 -17.69 -19.55 -5.47
N ALA A 75 -17.84 -19.11 -4.22
CA ALA A 75 -16.81 -19.24 -3.19
C ALA A 75 -16.43 -20.72 -2.94
N THR A 76 -17.43 -21.60 -2.82
CA THR A 76 -17.20 -23.05 -2.63
C THR A 76 -16.46 -23.63 -3.82
N ARG A 77 -16.84 -23.27 -5.06
CA ARG A 77 -16.14 -23.70 -6.27
C ARG A 77 -14.66 -23.24 -6.24
N MET A 78 -14.39 -21.99 -5.92
CA MET A 78 -13.02 -21.49 -5.82
C MET A 78 -12.21 -22.22 -4.75
N TRP A 79 -12.82 -22.59 -3.61
CA TRP A 79 -12.17 -23.42 -2.60
C TRP A 79 -11.90 -24.84 -3.09
N VAL A 80 -12.83 -25.47 -3.82
CA VAL A 80 -12.66 -26.82 -4.40
C VAL A 80 -11.51 -26.83 -5.40
N GLU A 81 -11.47 -25.81 -6.27
CA GLU A 81 -10.44 -25.64 -7.32
C GLU A 81 -9.09 -25.14 -6.76
N ARG A 82 -9.04 -24.76 -5.47
CA ARG A 82 -7.80 -24.25 -4.86
C ARG A 82 -6.72 -25.32 -4.85
N PRO A 83 -5.50 -25.03 -5.38
CA PRO A 83 -4.38 -25.96 -5.42
C PRO A 83 -4.04 -26.52 -4.04
N ILE A 84 -3.68 -27.82 -3.99
CA ILE A 84 -3.40 -28.51 -2.72
C ILE A 84 -2.25 -27.86 -1.93
N GLU A 85 -1.24 -27.36 -2.60
CA GLU A 85 -0.12 -26.62 -2.00
C GLU A 85 -0.60 -25.34 -1.31
N LEU A 86 -1.59 -24.64 -1.89
CA LEU A 86 -2.16 -23.42 -1.33
C LEU A 86 -3.11 -23.73 -0.17
N LYS A 87 -3.84 -24.87 -0.20
CA LYS A 87 -4.58 -25.38 0.97
C LYS A 87 -3.63 -25.71 2.12
N GLY A 88 -2.43 -26.21 1.83
CA GLY A 88 -1.37 -26.40 2.81
C GLY A 88 -0.87 -25.08 3.41
N LEU A 89 -0.68 -24.05 2.58
CA LEU A 89 -0.34 -22.70 3.02
C LEU A 89 -1.45 -22.10 3.90
N ASP A 90 -2.72 -22.31 3.54
CA ASP A 90 -3.87 -21.87 4.35
C ASP A 90 -3.78 -22.42 5.78
N ALA A 91 -3.61 -23.74 5.92
CA ALA A 91 -3.48 -24.39 7.22
C ALA A 91 -2.25 -23.88 8.00
N GLN A 92 -1.13 -23.63 7.33
CA GLN A 92 0.07 -23.06 7.96
C GLN A 92 -0.20 -21.64 8.50
N ARG A 93 -0.87 -20.79 7.72
CA ARG A 93 -1.14 -19.39 8.10
C ARG A 93 -2.22 -19.27 9.18
N GLU A 94 -3.23 -20.16 9.18
CA GLU A 94 -4.22 -20.25 10.26
C GLU A 94 -3.56 -20.62 11.59
N ASN A 95 -2.55 -21.50 11.58
CA ASN A 95 -1.79 -21.88 12.77
C ASN A 95 -0.75 -20.83 13.21
N ALA A 96 -0.39 -19.91 12.33
CA ALA A 96 0.56 -18.82 12.60
C ALA A 96 -0.02 -17.44 12.18
N PRO A 97 -1.13 -17.02 12.80
CA PRO A 97 -1.75 -15.75 12.47
C PRO A 97 -0.79 -14.58 12.74
N GLY A 98 -0.84 -13.56 11.90
CA GLY A 98 0.03 -12.40 12.04
C GLY A 98 1.48 -12.65 11.54
N TRP A 99 1.70 -13.62 10.67
CA TRP A 99 2.98 -13.88 10.00
C TRP A 99 3.57 -12.63 9.33
N TYR A 100 2.71 -11.76 8.81
CA TYR A 100 3.06 -10.48 8.17
C TYR A 100 3.55 -9.40 9.14
N ARG A 101 3.44 -9.61 10.46
CA ARG A 101 3.94 -8.69 11.49
C ARG A 101 5.38 -8.98 11.94
N SER A 102 5.98 -10.05 11.42
CA SER A 102 7.32 -10.48 11.79
C SER A 102 8.38 -9.44 11.38
N ASN A 103 9.45 -9.34 12.17
CA ASN A 103 10.65 -8.57 11.81
C ASN A 103 11.35 -9.11 10.56
N GLN A 104 10.99 -10.30 10.08
CA GLN A 104 11.49 -10.88 8.83
C GLN A 104 10.86 -10.24 7.58
N MET A 105 9.71 -9.57 7.73
CA MET A 105 9.01 -8.96 6.61
C MET A 105 9.73 -7.72 6.10
N ILE A 106 10.16 -7.77 4.85
CA ILE A 106 10.78 -6.67 4.10
C ILE A 106 10.19 -6.68 2.70
N GLY A 107 9.57 -5.58 2.31
CA GLY A 107 8.86 -5.42 1.05
C GLY A 107 9.72 -4.78 -0.03
N TYR A 108 9.48 -5.20 -1.26
CA TYR A 108 10.01 -4.59 -2.47
C TYR A 108 8.90 -4.44 -3.50
N ILE A 109 8.82 -3.30 -4.20
CA ILE A 109 7.75 -2.99 -5.14
C ILE A 109 8.34 -2.70 -6.52
N VAL A 110 7.75 -3.29 -7.56
CA VAL A 110 8.26 -3.23 -8.94
C VAL A 110 7.13 -3.13 -9.97
N TYR A 111 7.41 -2.48 -11.10
CA TYR A 111 6.79 -2.80 -12.37
C TYR A 111 7.59 -3.93 -13.02
N ALA A 112 6.94 -4.99 -13.51
CA ALA A 112 7.63 -6.15 -14.07
C ALA A 112 8.47 -5.79 -15.29
N ASP A 113 7.88 -5.02 -16.22
CA ASP A 113 8.55 -4.51 -17.44
C ASP A 113 9.76 -3.64 -17.10
N ARG A 114 9.60 -2.74 -16.11
CA ARG A 114 10.64 -1.78 -15.72
C ARG A 114 11.79 -2.42 -14.97
N PHE A 115 11.52 -3.46 -14.18
CA PHE A 115 12.51 -4.10 -13.34
C PHE A 115 13.26 -5.23 -14.05
N ALA A 116 12.54 -6.05 -14.83
CA ALA A 116 13.11 -7.29 -15.37
C ALA A 116 12.67 -7.62 -16.80
N GLY A 117 11.90 -6.74 -17.43
CA GLY A 117 11.37 -6.92 -18.79
C GLY A 117 10.05 -7.69 -18.82
N ASP A 118 9.93 -8.80 -18.09
CA ASP A 118 8.75 -9.63 -18.02
C ASP A 118 8.71 -10.48 -16.74
N LEU A 119 7.70 -11.34 -16.59
CA LEU A 119 7.53 -12.22 -15.44
C LEU A 119 8.63 -13.29 -15.33
N ASN A 120 9.13 -13.79 -16.46
CA ASN A 120 10.23 -14.73 -16.45
C ASN A 120 11.56 -14.08 -16.07
N GLY A 121 11.79 -12.86 -16.55
CA GLY A 121 12.90 -12.03 -16.10
C GLY A 121 12.86 -11.75 -14.61
N LEU A 122 11.67 -11.53 -14.01
CA LEU A 122 11.51 -11.39 -12.57
C LEU A 122 11.98 -12.64 -11.80
N ARG A 123 11.68 -13.83 -12.29
CA ARG A 123 12.16 -15.09 -11.69
C ARG A 123 13.68 -15.15 -11.63
N GLU A 124 14.37 -14.67 -12.67
CA GLU A 124 15.83 -14.58 -12.70
C GLU A 124 16.39 -13.57 -11.67
N LYS A 125 15.59 -12.61 -11.21
CA LYS A 125 15.97 -11.59 -10.23
C LYS A 125 15.70 -11.98 -8.78
N ILE A 126 15.09 -13.13 -8.51
CA ILE A 126 14.88 -13.66 -7.15
C ILE A 126 16.20 -13.67 -6.31
N PRO A 127 17.37 -14.05 -6.85
CA PRO A 127 18.63 -13.98 -6.09
C PRO A 127 18.98 -12.56 -5.61
N PHE A 128 18.73 -11.51 -6.42
CA PHE A 128 18.94 -10.12 -6.03
C PHE A 128 17.99 -9.70 -4.90
N LEU A 129 16.71 -10.07 -5.00
CA LEU A 129 15.73 -9.80 -3.95
C LEU A 129 16.09 -10.49 -2.63
N LYS A 130 16.58 -11.73 -2.69
CA LYS A 130 17.05 -12.46 -1.53
C LYS A 130 18.32 -11.86 -0.91
N GLU A 131 19.25 -11.40 -1.74
CA GLU A 131 20.46 -10.70 -1.27
C GLU A 131 20.07 -9.49 -0.40
N LEU A 132 19.08 -8.70 -0.83
CA LEU A 132 18.56 -7.57 -0.07
C LEU A 132 17.70 -7.96 1.16
N GLY A 133 17.35 -9.25 1.28
CA GLY A 133 16.54 -9.78 2.37
C GLY A 133 15.03 -9.62 2.16
N VAL A 134 14.57 -9.42 0.93
CA VAL A 134 13.16 -9.28 0.59
C VAL A 134 12.39 -10.57 0.87
N THR A 135 11.23 -10.44 1.51
CA THR A 135 10.29 -11.53 1.82
C THR A 135 8.86 -11.23 1.36
N TYR A 136 8.65 -10.06 0.74
CA TYR A 136 7.38 -9.58 0.25
C TYR A 136 7.61 -8.81 -1.04
N LEU A 137 7.17 -9.35 -2.19
CA LEU A 137 7.28 -8.69 -3.48
C LEU A 137 5.92 -8.19 -3.93
N HIS A 138 5.79 -6.89 -4.12
CA HIS A 138 4.62 -6.26 -4.71
C HIS A 138 4.89 -5.94 -6.17
N ILE A 139 4.16 -6.58 -7.07
CA ILE A 139 4.20 -6.33 -8.51
C ILE A 139 3.03 -5.43 -8.87
N MET A 140 3.31 -4.29 -9.51
CA MET A 140 2.29 -3.40 -10.07
C MET A 140 1.43 -4.15 -11.09
N PRO A 141 0.17 -3.69 -11.38
CA PRO A 141 -0.80 -4.48 -12.10
C PRO A 141 -0.22 -5.07 -13.39
N PRO A 142 -0.08 -6.41 -13.48
CA PRO A 142 0.49 -7.08 -14.66
C PRO A 142 -0.61 -7.57 -15.63
N PHE A 143 -1.85 -7.19 -15.40
CA PHE A 143 -3.02 -7.69 -16.09
C PHE A 143 -3.20 -7.03 -17.47
N LEU A 144 -3.99 -7.70 -18.33
CA LEU A 144 -4.40 -7.14 -19.60
C LEU A 144 -5.09 -5.78 -19.38
N SER A 145 -4.58 -4.75 -20.01
CA SER A 145 -5.08 -3.37 -20.01
C SER A 145 -5.07 -2.80 -21.42
N PRO A 146 -5.76 -1.68 -21.70
CA PRO A 146 -5.75 -1.04 -23.01
C PRO A 146 -4.35 -0.69 -23.49
N ASP A 147 -4.15 -0.71 -24.79
CA ASP A 147 -2.96 -0.16 -25.41
C ASP A 147 -2.90 1.38 -25.17
N GLY A 148 -1.70 1.91 -25.04
CA GLY A 148 -1.47 3.34 -24.84
C GLY A 148 -1.64 3.78 -23.38
N ASP A 149 -2.36 4.89 -23.14
CA ASP A 149 -2.62 5.37 -21.78
C ASP A 149 -3.61 4.46 -21.06
N ASN A 150 -3.11 3.73 -20.08
CA ASN A 150 -3.85 2.77 -19.25
C ASN A 150 -3.62 3.04 -17.74
N ASP A 151 -3.15 4.24 -17.41
CA ASP A 151 -2.83 4.65 -16.04
C ASP A 151 -1.79 3.73 -15.36
N GLY A 152 -0.79 3.26 -16.14
CA GLY A 152 0.25 2.37 -15.61
C GLY A 152 -0.28 0.97 -15.23
N GLY A 153 -1.27 0.46 -15.97
CA GLY A 153 -1.89 -0.85 -15.75
C GLY A 153 -3.12 -0.83 -14.86
N TYR A 154 -3.53 0.34 -14.33
CA TYR A 154 -4.69 0.44 -13.43
C TYR A 154 -6.05 0.47 -14.17
N ALA A 155 -6.09 0.40 -15.49
CA ALA A 155 -7.30 0.21 -16.28
C ALA A 155 -7.42 -1.27 -16.72
N ILE A 156 -8.05 -2.12 -15.90
CA ILE A 156 -8.07 -3.57 -16.12
C ILE A 156 -9.08 -3.95 -17.20
N SER A 157 -8.62 -4.61 -18.26
CA SER A 157 -9.45 -5.21 -19.31
C SER A 157 -9.77 -6.69 -19.01
N SER A 158 -8.91 -7.40 -18.27
CA SER A 158 -9.14 -8.76 -17.80
C SER A 158 -8.31 -9.05 -16.54
N TYR A 159 -8.92 -9.57 -15.48
CA TYR A 159 -8.20 -10.06 -14.28
C TYR A 159 -7.62 -11.46 -14.47
N ARG A 160 -8.02 -12.16 -15.55
CA ARG A 160 -7.64 -13.56 -15.82
C ARG A 160 -6.57 -13.69 -16.89
N GLU A 161 -6.18 -12.58 -17.49
CA GLU A 161 -5.15 -12.52 -18.52
C GLU A 161 -4.06 -11.55 -18.09
N ILE A 162 -2.83 -11.94 -18.33
CA ILE A 162 -1.65 -11.09 -18.14
C ILE A 162 -1.42 -10.31 -19.44
N ASP A 163 -0.89 -9.11 -19.34
CA ASP A 163 -0.43 -8.34 -20.49
C ASP A 163 0.52 -9.21 -21.33
N PRO A 164 0.23 -9.42 -22.64
CA PRO A 164 1.07 -10.28 -23.48
C PRO A 164 2.55 -9.89 -23.53
N ALA A 165 2.88 -8.61 -23.27
CA ALA A 165 4.27 -8.16 -23.17
C ALA A 165 4.97 -8.67 -21.90
N LEU A 166 4.21 -9.01 -20.86
CA LEU A 166 4.73 -9.50 -19.58
C LEU A 166 4.73 -11.03 -19.47
N GLY A 167 3.92 -11.72 -20.27
CA GLY A 167 3.82 -13.18 -20.24
C GLY A 167 2.39 -13.70 -20.18
N THR A 168 2.19 -14.81 -19.48
CA THR A 168 0.91 -15.50 -19.36
C THR A 168 0.54 -15.72 -17.87
N MET A 169 -0.71 -16.10 -17.62
CA MET A 169 -1.15 -16.51 -16.27
C MET A 169 -0.37 -17.75 -15.76
N ALA A 170 0.08 -18.63 -16.66
CA ALA A 170 0.96 -19.75 -16.29
C ALA A 170 2.33 -19.27 -15.82
N ASP A 171 2.91 -18.23 -16.44
CA ASP A 171 4.17 -17.61 -15.98
C ASP A 171 3.99 -16.93 -14.62
N MET A 172 2.84 -16.29 -14.37
CA MET A 172 2.51 -15.72 -13.07
C MET A 172 2.42 -16.80 -11.97
N ASN A 173 1.75 -17.91 -12.26
CA ASN A 173 1.65 -19.04 -11.33
C ASN A 173 3.02 -19.61 -11.00
N GLN A 174 3.87 -19.77 -11.99
CA GLN A 174 5.23 -20.27 -11.81
C GLN A 174 6.06 -19.29 -11.00
N LEU A 175 5.95 -17.98 -11.26
CA LEU A 175 6.61 -16.94 -10.48
C LEU A 175 6.14 -16.97 -9.01
N ALA A 176 4.83 -17.07 -8.77
CA ALA A 176 4.27 -17.16 -7.40
C ALA A 176 4.81 -18.38 -6.64
N SER A 177 4.89 -19.52 -7.32
CA SER A 177 5.47 -20.75 -6.75
C SER A 177 6.97 -20.59 -6.43
N ASP A 178 7.73 -20.04 -7.37
CA ASP A 178 9.18 -19.82 -7.19
C ASP A 178 9.46 -18.82 -6.06
N LEU A 179 8.71 -17.72 -5.99
CA LEU A 179 8.80 -16.74 -4.90
C LEU A 179 8.55 -17.41 -3.54
N ARG A 180 7.46 -18.17 -3.42
CA ARG A 180 7.09 -18.88 -2.18
C ARG A 180 8.16 -19.90 -1.77
N ASN A 181 8.72 -20.65 -2.71
CA ASN A 181 9.81 -21.58 -2.46
C ASN A 181 11.09 -20.88 -1.95
N HIS A 182 11.22 -19.58 -2.22
CA HIS A 182 12.31 -18.74 -1.71
C HIS A 182 11.92 -17.92 -0.48
N GLY A 183 10.72 -18.13 0.09
CA GLY A 183 10.22 -17.42 1.28
C GLY A 183 9.80 -15.98 0.99
N ILE A 184 9.37 -15.69 -0.23
CA ILE A 184 8.88 -14.37 -0.66
C ILE A 184 7.39 -14.49 -0.97
N SER A 185 6.56 -13.73 -0.25
CA SER A 185 5.13 -13.65 -0.50
C SER A 185 4.82 -12.70 -1.66
N LEU A 186 3.96 -13.11 -2.57
CA LEU A 186 3.53 -12.30 -3.71
C LEU A 186 2.37 -11.39 -3.33
N CYS A 187 2.49 -10.10 -3.65
CA CYS A 187 1.41 -9.12 -3.60
C CYS A 187 1.08 -8.63 -5.01
N LEU A 188 -0.20 -8.56 -5.32
CA LEU A 188 -0.72 -7.91 -6.54
C LEU A 188 -1.76 -6.85 -6.17
N ASP A 189 -1.96 -5.89 -7.07
CA ASP A 189 -3.06 -4.96 -6.99
C ASP A 189 -4.38 -5.63 -7.38
N PHE A 190 -5.43 -5.31 -6.65
CA PHE A 190 -6.80 -5.66 -6.98
C PHE A 190 -7.60 -4.37 -7.16
N ILE A 191 -7.73 -3.97 -8.42
CA ILE A 191 -8.49 -2.80 -8.84
C ILE A 191 -9.95 -3.23 -8.85
N TYR A 192 -10.72 -2.87 -7.83
CA TYR A 192 -12.10 -3.33 -7.68
C TYR A 192 -13.13 -2.18 -7.65
N ASN A 193 -12.66 -0.91 -7.69
CA ASN A 193 -13.56 0.23 -7.86
C ASN A 193 -14.06 0.38 -9.30
N HIS A 194 -13.24 0.04 -10.29
CA HIS A 194 -13.52 0.27 -11.71
C HIS A 194 -12.89 -0.81 -12.59
N THR A 195 -13.33 -0.86 -13.85
CA THR A 195 -12.66 -1.59 -14.92
C THR A 195 -12.32 -0.64 -16.07
N SER A 196 -11.49 -1.10 -17.01
CA SER A 196 -11.35 -0.43 -18.29
C SER A 196 -12.66 -0.50 -19.11
N ASP A 197 -12.86 0.47 -19.99
CA ASP A 197 -13.94 0.42 -20.98
C ASP A 197 -13.74 -0.68 -22.07
N GLU A 198 -12.56 -1.30 -22.12
CA GLU A 198 -12.29 -2.51 -22.92
C GLU A 198 -12.59 -3.82 -22.18
N HIS A 199 -12.91 -3.78 -20.91
CA HIS A 199 -13.32 -4.96 -20.17
C HIS A 199 -14.56 -5.60 -20.82
N VAL A 200 -14.63 -6.94 -20.84
CA VAL A 200 -15.73 -7.67 -21.49
C VAL A 200 -17.12 -7.21 -21.02
N TRP A 201 -17.27 -6.81 -19.76
CA TRP A 201 -18.54 -6.27 -19.22
C TRP A 201 -18.85 -4.90 -19.81
N ALA A 202 -17.85 -4.02 -19.92
CA ALA A 202 -18.03 -2.70 -20.52
C ALA A 202 -18.36 -2.80 -22.03
N GLN A 203 -17.70 -3.72 -22.75
CA GLN A 203 -17.98 -3.95 -24.15
C GLN A 203 -19.42 -4.44 -24.39
N LYS A 204 -19.91 -5.39 -23.59
CA LYS A 204 -21.32 -5.83 -23.65
C LYS A 204 -22.30 -4.69 -23.31
N ALA A 205 -21.98 -3.87 -22.31
CA ALA A 205 -22.75 -2.68 -21.98
C ALA A 205 -22.83 -1.71 -23.18
N LEU A 206 -21.70 -1.50 -23.90
CA LEU A 206 -21.62 -0.70 -25.13
C LEU A 206 -22.41 -1.32 -26.31
N GLU A 207 -22.61 -2.64 -26.33
CA GLU A 207 -23.45 -3.35 -27.29
C GLU A 207 -24.96 -3.19 -27.00
N GLY A 208 -25.31 -2.60 -25.83
CA GLY A 208 -26.67 -2.33 -25.43
C GLY A 208 -27.28 -3.37 -24.49
N ASP A 209 -26.46 -4.32 -23.98
CA ASP A 209 -26.93 -5.29 -23.02
C ASP A 209 -27.23 -4.60 -21.67
N LEU A 210 -28.49 -4.61 -21.28
CA LEU A 210 -28.99 -3.91 -20.10
C LEU A 210 -28.48 -4.53 -18.78
N GLU A 211 -28.24 -5.84 -18.75
CA GLU A 211 -27.66 -6.50 -17.60
C GLU A 211 -26.26 -5.95 -17.31
N PHE A 212 -25.41 -5.86 -18.34
CA PHE A 212 -24.05 -5.34 -18.20
C PHE A 212 -24.03 -3.81 -18.04
N GLN A 213 -25.01 -3.08 -18.52
CA GLN A 213 -25.14 -1.64 -18.22
C GLN A 213 -25.37 -1.41 -16.71
N ASP A 214 -26.07 -2.31 -16.02
CA ASP A 214 -26.29 -2.22 -14.57
C ASP A 214 -25.06 -2.63 -13.74
N TYR A 215 -24.00 -3.19 -14.37
CA TYR A 215 -22.72 -3.43 -13.69
C TYR A 215 -21.95 -2.13 -13.43
N TYR A 216 -22.31 -1.05 -14.13
CA TYR A 216 -21.69 0.27 -14.03
C TYR A 216 -22.70 1.33 -13.61
N ARG A 217 -22.21 2.44 -13.08
CA ARG A 217 -23.06 3.61 -12.79
C ARG A 217 -23.29 4.42 -14.06
N MET A 218 -24.45 4.25 -14.70
CA MET A 218 -24.82 4.89 -15.96
C MET A 218 -26.12 5.69 -15.86
N TYR A 219 -26.19 6.81 -16.56
CA TYR A 219 -27.34 7.73 -16.55
C TYR A 219 -27.68 8.19 -17.96
N ASP A 220 -28.97 8.33 -18.25
CA ASP A 220 -29.45 8.72 -19.58
C ASP A 220 -29.17 10.21 -19.88
N ASP A 221 -29.15 11.05 -18.85
CA ASP A 221 -28.92 12.50 -18.95
C ASP A 221 -28.06 13.02 -17.77
N ARG A 222 -27.89 14.35 -17.73
CA ARG A 222 -27.08 15.00 -16.66
C ARG A 222 -27.86 15.29 -15.38
N THR A 223 -29.14 14.95 -15.29
CA THR A 223 -29.99 15.31 -14.12
C THR A 223 -29.41 14.76 -12.80
N ILE A 224 -29.07 13.51 -12.78
CA ILE A 224 -28.44 12.87 -11.60
C ILE A 224 -26.93 13.14 -11.50
N PRO A 225 -26.14 13.02 -12.58
CA PRO A 225 -24.71 13.41 -12.58
C PRO A 225 -24.46 14.82 -12.02
N ASP A 226 -25.22 15.84 -12.45
CA ASP A 226 -25.07 17.22 -11.96
C ASP A 226 -25.40 17.38 -10.46
N GLN A 227 -26.22 16.49 -9.89
CA GLN A 227 -26.45 16.47 -8.45
C GLN A 227 -25.27 15.87 -7.68
N TYR A 228 -24.66 14.82 -8.19
CA TYR A 228 -23.44 14.24 -7.61
C TYR A 228 -22.26 15.20 -7.66
N GLU A 229 -22.03 15.86 -8.78
CA GLU A 229 -20.90 16.79 -8.97
C GLU A 229 -20.96 18.04 -8.07
N LYS A 230 -22.07 18.26 -7.35
CA LYS A 230 -22.15 19.31 -6.30
C LYS A 230 -21.39 18.93 -5.04
N THR A 231 -21.16 17.64 -4.80
CA THR A 231 -20.59 17.12 -3.54
C THR A 231 -19.38 16.23 -3.75
N VAL A 232 -19.20 15.68 -4.95
CA VAL A 232 -18.07 14.82 -5.32
C VAL A 232 -16.94 15.64 -5.92
N ASN A 233 -15.72 15.40 -5.51
CA ASN A 233 -14.53 16.07 -6.04
C ASN A 233 -13.92 15.27 -7.20
N ALA A 234 -13.46 15.96 -8.24
CA ALA A 234 -12.64 15.33 -9.29
C ALA A 234 -11.26 14.96 -8.74
N VAL A 235 -10.78 13.73 -9.01
CA VAL A 235 -9.48 13.24 -8.55
C VAL A 235 -8.35 13.75 -9.44
N PHE A 236 -8.59 13.81 -10.76
CA PHE A 236 -7.64 14.32 -11.76
C PHE A 236 -8.25 15.50 -12.54
N PRO A 237 -8.47 16.66 -11.90
CA PRO A 237 -9.20 17.78 -12.50
C PRO A 237 -8.57 18.35 -13.76
N ASP A 238 -7.24 18.23 -13.93
CA ASP A 238 -6.54 18.76 -15.11
C ASP A 238 -6.71 17.87 -16.35
N GLU A 239 -6.79 16.56 -16.15
CA GLU A 239 -6.89 15.58 -17.23
C GLU A 239 -8.34 15.13 -17.48
N HIS A 240 -9.13 15.01 -16.41
CA HIS A 240 -10.52 14.56 -16.43
C HIS A 240 -11.37 15.41 -15.47
N PRO A 241 -11.82 16.59 -15.89
CA PRO A 241 -12.68 17.43 -15.06
C PRO A 241 -14.08 16.80 -14.90
N GLY A 242 -14.54 16.70 -13.66
CA GLY A 242 -15.79 16.04 -13.29
C GLY A 242 -15.60 14.53 -13.05
N CYS A 243 -16.73 13.83 -12.92
CA CYS A 243 -16.74 12.39 -12.60
C CYS A 243 -17.59 11.58 -13.58
N PHE A 244 -17.95 12.14 -14.74
CA PHE A 244 -18.85 11.48 -15.70
C PHE A 244 -18.38 11.69 -17.15
N THR A 245 -18.33 10.59 -17.91
CA THR A 245 -17.97 10.59 -19.33
C THR A 245 -19.16 10.18 -20.19
N TYR A 246 -19.49 10.98 -21.23
CA TYR A 246 -20.56 10.63 -22.16
C TYR A 246 -20.10 9.60 -23.20
N ARG A 247 -20.85 8.49 -23.32
CA ARG A 247 -20.65 7.44 -24.31
C ARG A 247 -21.73 7.50 -25.39
N SER A 248 -21.34 8.08 -26.53
CA SER A 248 -22.27 8.36 -27.65
C SER A 248 -22.92 7.09 -28.24
N ARG A 249 -22.19 5.95 -28.21
CA ARG A 249 -22.71 4.67 -28.75
C ARG A 249 -23.98 4.19 -28.04
N ILE A 250 -24.04 4.38 -26.72
CA ILE A 250 -25.18 3.99 -25.87
C ILE A 250 -26.02 5.20 -25.38
N ARG A 251 -25.59 6.42 -25.71
CA ARG A 251 -26.20 7.69 -25.29
C ARG A 251 -26.37 7.83 -23.80
N LYS A 252 -25.35 7.41 -23.01
CA LYS A 252 -25.38 7.47 -21.54
C LYS A 252 -24.14 8.17 -21.00
N TRP A 253 -24.30 8.76 -19.82
CA TRP A 253 -23.23 9.25 -18.98
C TRP A 253 -22.78 8.13 -18.03
N VAL A 254 -21.50 7.77 -18.09
CA VAL A 254 -20.91 6.73 -17.26
C VAL A 254 -20.09 7.39 -16.17
N TRP A 255 -20.20 6.89 -14.96
CA TRP A 255 -19.34 7.34 -13.85
C TRP A 255 -17.89 6.91 -14.09
N THR A 256 -16.98 7.87 -14.00
CA THR A 256 -15.54 7.71 -14.25
C THR A 256 -14.77 8.55 -13.22
N THR A 257 -14.49 7.98 -12.06
CA THR A 257 -13.85 8.69 -10.93
C THR A 257 -12.44 9.19 -11.29
N PHE A 258 -11.65 8.41 -12.04
CA PHE A 258 -10.25 8.68 -12.35
C PHE A 258 -10.07 9.15 -13.80
N LYS A 259 -9.95 8.21 -14.72
CA LYS A 259 -9.77 8.50 -16.15
C LYS A 259 -11.07 8.20 -16.92
N ASN A 260 -11.25 8.83 -18.07
CA ASN A 260 -12.46 8.65 -18.87
C ASN A 260 -12.70 7.21 -19.33
N TYR A 261 -11.67 6.39 -19.43
CA TYR A 261 -11.72 4.98 -19.81
C TYR A 261 -11.82 4.02 -18.60
N GLN A 262 -11.79 4.52 -17.36
CA GLN A 262 -11.95 3.75 -16.13
C GLN A 262 -13.40 3.91 -15.63
N TRP A 263 -14.23 2.87 -15.83
CA TRP A 263 -15.66 2.90 -15.53
C TRP A 263 -15.93 2.33 -14.13
N ASP A 264 -16.54 3.15 -13.28
CA ASP A 264 -16.84 2.77 -11.90
C ASP A 264 -17.93 1.70 -11.82
N LEU A 265 -17.64 0.64 -11.08
CA LEU A 265 -18.53 -0.49 -10.84
C LEU A 265 -19.68 -0.11 -9.91
N ASN A 266 -20.85 -0.72 -10.17
CA ASN A 266 -22.06 -0.51 -9.39
C ASN A 266 -22.19 -1.55 -8.27
N TYR A 267 -21.54 -1.35 -7.13
CA TYR A 267 -21.70 -2.24 -5.97
C TYR A 267 -23.09 -2.20 -5.31
N GLY A 268 -24.00 -1.33 -5.72
CA GLY A 268 -25.42 -1.46 -5.40
C GLY A 268 -26.05 -2.69 -6.03
N ASN A 269 -25.44 -3.28 -7.05
CA ASN A 269 -25.86 -4.52 -7.70
C ASN A 269 -25.13 -5.72 -7.07
N PRO A 270 -25.81 -6.67 -6.39
CA PRO A 270 -25.19 -7.84 -5.77
C PRO A 270 -24.47 -8.75 -6.75
N VAL A 271 -24.81 -8.72 -8.05
CA VAL A 271 -24.11 -9.49 -9.09
C VAL A 271 -22.70 -8.99 -9.26
N VAL A 272 -22.47 -7.66 -9.20
CA VAL A 272 -21.13 -7.06 -9.29
C VAL A 272 -20.26 -7.52 -8.10
N PHE A 273 -20.81 -7.49 -6.88
CA PHE A 273 -20.11 -8.02 -5.71
C PHE A 273 -19.71 -9.49 -5.91
N ALA A 274 -20.64 -10.33 -6.37
CA ALA A 274 -20.40 -11.76 -6.60
C ALA A 274 -19.30 -11.99 -7.66
N LYS A 275 -19.32 -11.21 -8.74
CA LYS A 275 -18.32 -11.31 -9.82
C LYS A 275 -16.93 -10.86 -9.35
N MET A 276 -16.85 -9.75 -8.64
CA MET A 276 -15.57 -9.26 -8.11
C MET A 276 -15.02 -10.17 -7.00
N ALA A 277 -15.87 -10.78 -6.17
CA ALA A 277 -15.47 -11.83 -5.24
C ALA A 277 -14.86 -13.04 -5.97
N GLU A 278 -15.43 -13.44 -7.12
CA GLU A 278 -14.90 -14.52 -7.95
C GLU A 278 -13.52 -14.19 -8.52
N GLU A 279 -13.31 -12.98 -9.05
CA GLU A 279 -12.00 -12.53 -9.55
C GLU A 279 -10.96 -12.47 -8.42
N MET A 280 -11.34 -11.96 -7.26
CA MET A 280 -10.48 -11.93 -6.06
C MET A 280 -9.99 -13.33 -5.65
N LEU A 281 -10.92 -14.28 -5.57
CA LEU A 281 -10.60 -15.66 -5.20
C LEU A 281 -9.85 -16.41 -6.31
N PHE A 282 -10.09 -16.06 -7.57
CA PHE A 282 -9.29 -16.53 -8.69
C PHE A 282 -7.82 -16.15 -8.51
N LEU A 283 -7.52 -14.87 -8.21
CA LEU A 283 -6.15 -14.42 -7.97
C LEU A 283 -5.51 -15.12 -6.76
N ALA A 284 -6.28 -15.34 -5.69
CA ALA A 284 -5.81 -16.14 -4.56
C ALA A 284 -5.39 -17.55 -4.98
N ASN A 285 -6.12 -18.17 -5.93
CA ASN A 285 -5.81 -19.49 -6.47
C ASN A 285 -4.62 -19.50 -7.44
N GLN A 286 -4.23 -18.34 -7.97
CA GLN A 286 -2.98 -18.19 -8.71
C GLN A 286 -1.74 -18.09 -7.81
N GLY A 287 -1.89 -18.12 -6.49
CA GLY A 287 -0.79 -18.10 -5.53
C GLY A 287 -0.46 -16.72 -4.98
N VAL A 288 -1.35 -15.74 -5.17
CA VAL A 288 -1.25 -14.43 -4.54
C VAL A 288 -1.52 -14.55 -3.05
N GLU A 289 -0.65 -13.98 -2.21
CA GLU A 289 -0.73 -14.05 -0.75
C GLU A 289 -1.17 -12.72 -0.11
N VAL A 290 -1.02 -11.61 -0.84
CA VAL A 290 -1.51 -10.29 -0.44
C VAL A 290 -2.20 -9.62 -1.62
N LEU A 291 -3.40 -9.10 -1.43
CA LEU A 291 -4.04 -8.22 -2.39
C LEU A 291 -4.01 -6.78 -1.88
N ARG A 292 -3.42 -5.88 -2.67
CA ARG A 292 -3.57 -4.45 -2.45
C ARG A 292 -4.90 -4.00 -3.05
N LEU A 293 -5.82 -3.64 -2.18
CA LEU A 293 -7.12 -3.09 -2.59
C LEU A 293 -6.92 -1.65 -3.01
N ASP A 294 -7.06 -1.40 -4.31
CA ASP A 294 -6.89 -0.09 -4.91
C ASP A 294 -8.10 0.80 -4.65
N ALA A 295 -7.89 2.09 -4.39
CA ALA A 295 -8.92 3.12 -4.30
C ALA A 295 -10.09 2.77 -3.37
N VAL A 296 -9.82 2.18 -2.20
CA VAL A 296 -10.84 1.65 -1.27
C VAL A 296 -11.91 2.67 -0.87
N ALA A 297 -11.59 3.96 -0.88
CA ALA A 297 -12.49 5.02 -0.45
C ALA A 297 -13.68 5.23 -1.39
N PHE A 298 -13.57 4.87 -2.65
CA PHE A 298 -14.49 5.29 -3.72
C PHE A 298 -15.55 4.26 -4.11
N VAL A 299 -15.54 3.06 -3.54
CA VAL A 299 -16.29 1.89 -4.02
C VAL A 299 -17.82 2.06 -3.95
N TRP A 300 -18.33 2.85 -3.00
CA TRP A 300 -19.78 3.09 -2.83
C TRP A 300 -20.18 4.49 -3.22
N LYS A 301 -21.31 4.62 -3.94
CA LYS A 301 -21.83 5.90 -4.42
C LYS A 301 -23.23 6.17 -3.81
N GLN A 302 -23.36 7.31 -3.13
CA GLN A 302 -24.62 7.74 -2.54
C GLN A 302 -24.87 9.23 -2.79
N LEU A 303 -26.02 9.55 -3.36
CA LEU A 303 -26.39 10.93 -3.67
C LEU A 303 -26.44 11.80 -2.38
N GLY A 304 -25.90 13.01 -2.48
CA GLY A 304 -25.83 13.95 -1.36
C GLY A 304 -24.66 13.74 -0.41
N THR A 305 -23.76 12.81 -0.73
CA THR A 305 -22.45 12.63 -0.05
C THR A 305 -21.31 12.96 -1.00
N ASN A 306 -20.07 12.99 -0.49
CA ASN A 306 -18.88 13.09 -1.33
C ASN A 306 -18.49 11.75 -2.00
N CYS A 307 -19.20 10.67 -1.73
CA CYS A 307 -18.94 9.31 -2.21
C CYS A 307 -17.56 8.77 -1.85
N GLU A 308 -17.00 9.21 -0.74
CA GLU A 308 -15.73 8.74 -0.20
C GLU A 308 -15.91 8.21 1.23
N ASN A 309 -15.23 7.11 1.56
CA ASN A 309 -15.20 6.51 2.91
C ASN A 309 -16.59 6.18 3.49
N LEU A 310 -17.55 5.84 2.64
CA LEU A 310 -18.88 5.53 3.11
C LEU A 310 -18.92 4.18 3.85
N PRO A 311 -19.82 4.02 4.84
CA PRO A 311 -19.93 2.78 5.62
C PRO A 311 -20.10 1.52 4.77
N GLU A 312 -20.78 1.63 3.64
CA GLU A 312 -21.02 0.53 2.71
C GLU A 312 -19.71 0.07 2.03
N ALA A 313 -18.75 0.96 1.78
CA ALA A 313 -17.44 0.59 1.24
C ALA A 313 -16.69 -0.32 2.24
N HIS A 314 -16.71 0.00 3.53
CA HIS A 314 -16.16 -0.84 4.59
C HIS A 314 -16.86 -2.20 4.66
N LYS A 315 -18.20 -2.25 4.58
CA LYS A 315 -18.96 -3.51 4.59
C LYS A 315 -18.61 -4.42 3.42
N ILE A 316 -18.35 -3.87 2.24
CA ILE A 316 -17.90 -4.64 1.07
C ILE A 316 -16.55 -5.29 1.35
N ILE A 317 -15.57 -4.54 1.88
CA ILE A 317 -14.25 -5.08 2.22
C ILE A 317 -14.37 -6.15 3.31
N GLN A 318 -15.17 -5.92 4.34
CA GLN A 318 -15.44 -6.89 5.41
C GLN A 318 -16.07 -8.18 4.84
N ALA A 319 -17.03 -8.06 3.93
CA ALA A 319 -17.63 -9.22 3.29
C ALA A 319 -16.64 -9.99 2.40
N PHE A 320 -15.78 -9.30 1.65
CA PHE A 320 -14.66 -9.94 0.92
C PHE A 320 -13.70 -10.63 1.87
N ASN A 321 -13.33 -10.00 2.99
CA ASN A 321 -12.46 -10.61 4.00
C ASN A 321 -13.05 -11.91 4.55
N LEU A 322 -14.34 -11.93 4.89
CA LEU A 322 -15.03 -13.13 5.38
C LEU A 322 -15.06 -14.25 4.32
N LEU A 323 -15.30 -13.92 3.04
CA LEU A 323 -15.19 -14.91 1.95
C LEU A 323 -13.77 -15.48 1.85
N VAL A 324 -12.74 -14.65 2.01
CA VAL A 324 -11.35 -15.11 2.04
C VAL A 324 -11.10 -16.02 3.25
N ARG A 325 -11.60 -15.67 4.45
CA ARG A 325 -11.46 -16.55 5.63
C ARG A 325 -12.08 -17.92 5.42
N ILE A 326 -13.17 -18.01 4.64
CA ILE A 326 -13.83 -19.30 4.31
C ILE A 326 -13.00 -20.08 3.27
N THR A 327 -12.47 -19.42 2.23
CA THR A 327 -11.99 -20.09 1.01
C THR A 327 -10.47 -20.16 0.88
N ALA A 328 -9.77 -19.08 1.27
CA ALA A 328 -8.34 -18.89 1.05
C ALA A 328 -7.68 -18.11 2.20
N PRO A 329 -7.73 -18.61 3.46
CA PRO A 329 -7.35 -17.84 4.64
C PRO A 329 -5.88 -17.43 4.72
N ALA A 330 -5.02 -17.96 3.86
CA ALA A 330 -3.65 -17.46 3.72
C ALA A 330 -3.56 -16.07 3.11
N LEU A 331 -4.57 -15.63 2.32
CA LEU A 331 -4.63 -14.31 1.72
C LEU A 331 -4.91 -13.24 2.78
N VAL A 332 -4.22 -12.10 2.68
CA VAL A 332 -4.47 -10.89 3.47
C VAL A 332 -4.67 -9.69 2.57
N PHE A 333 -5.37 -8.67 3.08
CA PHE A 333 -5.61 -7.42 2.35
C PHE A 333 -4.69 -6.31 2.81
N LYS A 334 -4.28 -5.48 1.87
CA LYS A 334 -3.56 -4.24 2.06
C LYS A 334 -4.36 -3.10 1.46
N SER A 335 -4.88 -2.17 2.29
CA SER A 335 -5.61 -1.01 1.77
C SER A 335 -4.68 0.04 1.18
N GLU A 336 -5.13 0.63 0.09
CA GLU A 336 -4.65 1.92 -0.41
C GLU A 336 -5.74 2.95 -0.15
N ALA A 337 -5.49 3.80 0.85
CA ALA A 337 -6.40 4.85 1.29
C ALA A 337 -5.59 6.16 1.44
N ILE A 338 -5.56 6.96 0.37
CA ILE A 338 -4.90 8.28 0.37
C ILE A 338 -5.97 9.33 0.74
N VAL A 339 -6.39 9.28 1.97
CA VAL A 339 -7.48 10.10 2.54
C VAL A 339 -7.05 10.72 3.86
N HIS A 340 -7.96 11.43 4.54
CA HIS A 340 -7.69 11.98 5.86
C HIS A 340 -7.15 10.89 6.83
N PRO A 341 -6.13 11.17 7.66
CA PRO A 341 -5.51 10.14 8.52
C PRO A 341 -6.49 9.40 9.44
N ASP A 342 -7.56 10.05 9.92
CA ASP A 342 -8.61 9.38 10.71
C ASP A 342 -9.43 8.38 9.90
N GLU A 343 -9.59 8.61 8.59
CA GLU A 343 -10.27 7.68 7.69
C GLU A 343 -9.35 6.50 7.33
N VAL A 344 -8.04 6.74 7.10
CA VAL A 344 -7.06 5.67 6.87
C VAL A 344 -7.12 4.63 7.99
N ALA A 345 -7.16 5.07 9.24
CA ALA A 345 -7.17 4.19 10.41
C ALA A 345 -8.39 3.24 10.45
N LYS A 346 -9.52 3.63 9.85
CA LYS A 346 -10.74 2.80 9.83
C LYS A 346 -10.63 1.58 8.93
N TYR A 347 -9.79 1.64 7.88
CA TYR A 347 -9.53 0.49 6.99
C TYR A 347 -8.58 -0.54 7.59
N ILE A 348 -7.89 -0.19 8.70
CA ILE A 348 -6.87 -1.04 9.31
C ILE A 348 -7.50 -1.82 10.47
N ASP A 349 -8.13 -2.91 10.11
CA ASP A 349 -8.82 -3.82 11.04
C ASP A 349 -8.63 -5.27 10.61
N PRO A 350 -8.52 -6.24 11.54
CA PRO A 350 -8.41 -7.66 11.19
C PRO A 350 -9.58 -8.18 10.36
N GLY A 351 -10.76 -7.58 10.50
CA GLY A 351 -11.96 -7.90 9.71
C GLY A 351 -12.05 -7.17 8.37
N GLU A 352 -11.15 -6.21 8.08
CA GLU A 352 -11.07 -5.50 6.80
C GLU A 352 -9.72 -5.74 6.14
N CYS A 353 -8.77 -4.80 6.34
CA CYS A 353 -7.43 -4.92 5.80
C CYS A 353 -6.41 -5.08 6.92
N GLN A 354 -5.70 -6.19 6.93
CA GLN A 354 -4.66 -6.49 7.91
C GLN A 354 -3.43 -5.61 7.72
N LEU A 355 -3.24 -5.08 6.50
CA LEU A 355 -2.15 -4.20 6.11
C LEU A 355 -2.71 -2.90 5.54
N SER A 356 -1.99 -1.80 5.75
CA SER A 356 -2.27 -0.52 5.07
C SER A 356 -0.99 0.25 4.83
N TYR A 357 -0.92 1.00 3.75
CA TYR A 357 0.09 2.02 3.59
C TYR A 357 0.02 3.06 4.70
N ASN A 358 1.18 3.66 5.03
CA ASN A 358 1.29 4.76 5.98
C ASN A 358 1.65 6.08 5.25
N PRO A 359 0.68 6.71 4.56
CA PRO A 359 0.95 7.89 3.77
C PRO A 359 1.31 9.11 4.64
N THR A 360 0.79 9.17 5.88
CA THR A 360 1.13 10.24 6.81
C THR A 360 2.61 10.18 7.23
N LEU A 361 3.14 8.99 7.53
CA LEU A 361 4.57 8.84 7.80
C LEU A 361 5.41 9.24 6.58
N MET A 362 5.04 8.78 5.40
CA MET A 362 5.70 9.11 4.14
C MET A 362 5.80 10.65 3.95
N ALA A 363 4.68 11.35 4.02
CA ALA A 363 4.64 12.81 3.85
C ALA A 363 5.48 13.55 4.91
N LEU A 364 5.45 13.07 6.16
CA LEU A 364 6.16 13.72 7.27
C LEU A 364 7.65 13.40 7.31
N LEU A 365 8.11 12.29 6.74
CA LEU A 365 9.52 12.05 6.48
C LEU A 365 10.08 13.10 5.50
N TRP A 366 9.37 13.37 4.42
CA TRP A 366 9.74 14.42 3.48
C TRP A 366 9.66 15.83 4.10
N ASN A 367 8.62 16.09 4.93
CA ASN A 367 8.55 17.32 5.71
C ASN A 367 9.77 17.50 6.61
N ALA A 368 10.14 16.47 7.38
CA ALA A 368 11.28 16.54 8.29
C ALA A 368 12.61 16.74 7.53
N ALA A 369 12.77 16.12 6.35
CA ALA A 369 13.93 16.31 5.50
C ALA A 369 14.03 17.73 4.92
N ALA A 370 12.91 18.35 4.51
CA ALA A 370 12.88 19.72 3.99
C ALA A 370 13.09 20.77 5.08
N THR A 371 12.38 20.65 6.19
CA THR A 371 12.41 21.62 7.30
C THR A 371 13.59 21.42 8.24
N ARG A 372 14.20 20.23 8.23
CA ARG A 372 15.20 19.77 9.21
C ARG A 372 14.66 19.72 10.65
N LYS A 373 13.34 19.70 10.82
CA LYS A 373 12.65 19.68 12.10
C LYS A 373 11.76 18.44 12.22
N VAL A 374 11.78 17.79 13.38
CA VAL A 374 11.06 16.53 13.61
C VAL A 374 9.78 16.71 14.44
N GLU A 375 9.48 17.91 14.88
CA GLU A 375 8.34 18.17 15.77
C GLU A 375 7.02 17.71 15.15
N PHE A 376 6.76 18.07 13.88
CA PHE A 376 5.53 17.69 13.19
C PHE A 376 5.44 16.17 12.99
N LEU A 377 6.56 15.56 12.55
CA LEU A 377 6.63 14.10 12.41
C LEU A 377 6.36 13.39 13.74
N ARG A 378 7.03 13.83 14.81
CA ARG A 378 6.86 13.26 16.15
C ARG A 378 5.42 13.44 16.64
N HIS A 379 4.86 14.64 16.53
CA HIS A 379 3.49 14.96 16.98
C HIS A 379 2.46 14.04 16.32
N CYS A 380 2.47 13.94 14.98
CA CYS A 380 1.52 13.08 14.26
C CYS A 380 1.73 11.60 14.57
N MET A 381 2.98 11.13 14.65
CA MET A 381 3.22 9.71 14.95
C MET A 381 2.80 9.33 16.37
N MET A 382 3.00 10.19 17.36
CA MET A 382 2.47 9.95 18.72
C MET A 382 0.95 9.82 18.75
N LYS A 383 0.24 10.53 17.87
CA LYS A 383 -1.23 10.57 17.83
C LYS A 383 -1.82 9.43 16.96
N ARG A 384 -1.13 9.04 15.88
CA ARG A 384 -1.74 8.27 14.78
C ARG A 384 -1.05 6.96 14.44
N PHE A 385 0.11 6.65 15.03
CA PHE A 385 0.86 5.46 14.67
C PHE A 385 0.27 4.17 15.25
N ALA A 386 -0.40 4.25 16.40
CA ALA A 386 -1.01 3.09 17.03
C ALA A 386 -2.20 2.57 16.21
N ILE A 387 -2.20 1.28 15.92
CA ILE A 387 -3.25 0.56 15.19
C ILE A 387 -3.61 -0.72 15.94
N HIS A 388 -4.62 -1.45 15.42
CA HIS A 388 -4.97 -2.75 16.01
C HIS A 388 -3.74 -3.68 16.06
N PRO A 389 -3.47 -4.38 17.17
CA PRO A 389 -2.25 -5.18 17.35
C PRO A 389 -2.11 -6.34 16.34
N ASP A 390 -3.21 -6.79 15.73
CA ASP A 390 -3.18 -7.81 14.67
C ASP A 390 -3.03 -7.25 13.26
N CYS A 391 -2.84 -5.94 13.12
CA CYS A 391 -2.58 -5.26 11.85
C CYS A 391 -1.13 -4.78 11.75
N ALA A 392 -0.72 -4.36 10.57
CA ALA A 392 0.60 -3.77 10.35
C ALA A 392 0.56 -2.64 9.32
N TRP A 393 1.27 -1.57 9.61
CA TRP A 393 1.61 -0.55 8.63
C TRP A 393 2.57 -1.10 7.58
N VAL A 394 2.40 -0.70 6.33
CA VAL A 394 3.40 -0.82 5.27
C VAL A 394 4.03 0.56 5.11
N ASN A 395 5.22 0.73 5.68
CA ASN A 395 5.92 2.00 5.70
C ASN A 395 6.80 2.16 4.46
N TYR A 396 6.72 3.29 3.81
CA TYR A 396 7.44 3.57 2.58
C TYR A 396 7.89 5.04 2.55
N ILE A 397 8.92 5.33 1.77
CA ILE A 397 9.41 6.69 1.56
C ILE A 397 8.73 7.29 0.33
N ARG A 398 8.56 6.47 -0.68
CA ARG A 398 7.78 6.71 -1.90
C ARG A 398 7.40 5.36 -2.54
N CYS A 399 6.49 5.39 -3.51
CA CYS A 399 6.15 4.24 -4.34
C CYS A 399 6.13 4.64 -5.83
N HIS A 400 5.31 4.00 -6.64
CA HIS A 400 5.10 4.34 -8.06
C HIS A 400 4.25 5.61 -8.24
N ASP A 401 3.49 5.99 -7.21
CA ASP A 401 2.66 7.20 -7.20
C ASP A 401 3.45 8.44 -6.79
N ASP A 402 2.80 9.58 -6.93
CA ASP A 402 3.25 10.86 -6.45
C ASP A 402 3.31 10.93 -4.92
N ILE A 403 4.04 11.91 -4.40
CA ILE A 403 4.08 12.24 -2.99
C ILE A 403 2.95 13.24 -2.70
N GLY A 404 1.88 12.74 -2.07
CA GLY A 404 0.81 13.56 -1.53
C GLY A 404 1.11 14.03 -0.11
N TRP A 405 0.68 15.26 0.22
CA TRP A 405 0.89 15.85 1.54
C TRP A 405 -0.24 15.46 2.50
N THR A 406 -0.28 14.19 2.88
CA THR A 406 -1.38 13.50 3.59
C THR A 406 -1.35 13.68 5.11
N TYR A 407 -0.95 14.83 5.62
CA TYR A 407 -1.19 15.20 7.02
C TYR A 407 -2.47 16.04 7.13
N SER A 408 -3.15 15.98 8.28
CA SER A 408 -4.37 16.74 8.49
C SER A 408 -4.09 18.21 8.80
N ASN A 409 -5.07 19.07 8.51
CA ASN A 409 -4.98 20.49 8.86
C ASN A 409 -4.94 20.67 10.37
N GLU A 410 -5.73 19.90 11.10
CA GLU A 410 -5.86 19.93 12.56
C GLU A 410 -4.50 19.61 13.22
N ASP A 411 -3.80 18.57 12.76
CA ASP A 411 -2.49 18.21 13.32
C ASP A 411 -1.44 19.30 13.07
N ALA A 412 -1.50 19.99 11.95
CA ALA A 412 -0.62 21.11 11.65
C ALA A 412 -0.94 22.34 12.55
N GLU A 413 -2.21 22.66 12.72
CA GLU A 413 -2.69 23.77 13.55
C GLU A 413 -2.35 23.57 15.02
N GLU A 414 -2.42 22.32 15.55
CA GLU A 414 -2.06 21.99 16.93
C GLU A 414 -0.62 22.37 17.28
N ILE A 415 0.28 22.45 16.30
CA ILE A 415 1.68 22.87 16.48
C ILE A 415 1.98 24.25 15.85
N GLY A 416 0.93 25.02 15.52
CA GLY A 416 1.06 26.38 15.02
C GLY A 416 1.47 26.51 13.56
N ILE A 417 1.28 25.46 12.72
CA ILE A 417 1.58 25.47 11.29
C ILE A 417 0.30 25.71 10.49
N ASN A 418 0.32 26.70 9.59
CA ASN A 418 -0.73 26.81 8.57
C ASN A 418 -0.55 25.71 7.51
N ALA A 419 -1.48 24.75 7.46
CA ALA A 419 -1.35 23.56 6.64
C ALA A 419 -1.26 23.87 5.13
N GLY A 420 -2.05 24.85 4.63
CA GLY A 420 -2.04 25.23 3.20
C GLY A 420 -0.73 25.88 2.77
N ASP A 421 -0.25 26.87 3.54
CA ASP A 421 1.04 27.53 3.27
C ASP A 421 2.20 26.53 3.35
N HIS A 422 2.10 25.59 4.28
CA HIS A 422 3.13 24.59 4.46
C HIS A 422 3.17 23.57 3.31
N ARG A 423 2.01 23.15 2.77
CA ARG A 423 1.97 22.31 1.56
C ARG A 423 2.61 23.01 0.37
N ARG A 424 2.29 24.29 0.15
CA ARG A 424 2.94 25.08 -0.90
C ARG A 424 4.46 25.18 -0.72
N PHE A 425 4.93 25.42 0.51
CA PHE A 425 6.36 25.39 0.82
C PHE A 425 6.99 24.05 0.43
N LEU A 426 6.36 22.91 0.76
CA LEU A 426 6.88 21.59 0.42
C LEU A 426 6.91 21.35 -1.10
N VAL A 427 5.88 21.77 -1.82
CA VAL A 427 5.85 21.73 -3.30
C VAL A 427 7.01 22.55 -3.87
N ASP A 428 7.17 23.81 -3.46
CA ASP A 428 8.25 24.67 -3.94
C ASP A 428 9.62 24.12 -3.57
N PHE A 429 9.74 23.53 -2.39
CA PHE A 429 10.99 22.92 -1.96
C PHE A 429 11.36 21.73 -2.86
N TYR A 430 10.45 20.75 -3.00
CA TYR A 430 10.76 19.52 -3.74
C TYR A 430 10.77 19.68 -5.25
N THR A 431 10.16 20.72 -5.80
CA THR A 431 10.29 21.09 -7.22
C THR A 431 11.50 21.99 -7.52
N GLY A 432 12.31 22.29 -6.50
CA GLY A 432 13.53 23.10 -6.65
C GLY A 432 13.29 24.60 -6.78
N LYS A 433 12.05 25.10 -6.64
CA LYS A 433 11.69 26.53 -6.69
C LYS A 433 12.17 27.28 -5.45
N HIS A 434 12.21 26.61 -4.27
CA HIS A 434 12.65 27.23 -3.02
C HIS A 434 14.19 27.40 -2.98
N PRO A 435 14.75 28.56 -2.58
CA PRO A 435 16.19 28.84 -2.62
C PRO A 435 17.06 27.86 -1.83
N SER A 436 16.57 27.34 -0.70
CA SER A 436 17.31 26.37 0.13
C SER A 436 17.09 24.92 -0.28
N SER A 437 16.39 24.67 -1.40
CA SER A 437 16.10 23.30 -1.85
C SER A 437 17.36 22.58 -2.33
N PHE A 438 17.48 21.35 -1.91
CA PHE A 438 18.43 20.38 -2.47
C PHE A 438 17.79 19.48 -3.54
N ALA A 439 16.45 19.47 -3.65
CA ALA A 439 15.68 18.50 -4.41
C ALA A 439 15.53 18.87 -5.90
N LYS A 440 15.27 17.82 -6.71
CA LYS A 440 14.84 17.92 -8.11
C LYS A 440 13.63 17.00 -8.33
N GLY A 441 12.45 17.55 -8.18
CA GLY A 441 11.18 16.89 -8.46
C GLY A 441 10.35 17.65 -9.48
N LEU A 442 9.21 17.07 -9.87
CA LEU A 442 8.24 17.69 -10.77
C LEU A 442 6.90 17.83 -10.05
N PRO A 443 6.13 18.90 -10.31
CA PRO A 443 4.76 18.99 -9.81
C PRO A 443 3.88 17.95 -10.53
N PHE A 444 2.87 17.46 -9.82
CA PHE A 444 1.83 16.59 -10.36
C PHE A 444 0.46 17.10 -9.93
N GLN A 445 -0.48 17.24 -10.88
CA GLN A 445 -1.82 17.79 -10.67
C GLN A 445 -1.78 19.14 -9.93
N GLU A 446 -1.03 20.10 -10.45
CA GLU A 446 -0.92 21.44 -9.89
C GLU A 446 -2.24 22.22 -10.08
N ASN A 447 -2.86 22.64 -8.98
CA ASN A 447 -4.03 23.49 -9.02
C ASN A 447 -3.62 24.95 -9.33
N PRO A 448 -3.98 25.49 -10.50
CA PRO A 448 -3.53 26.82 -10.90
C PRO A 448 -4.11 27.97 -10.05
N LEU A 449 -5.17 27.69 -9.27
CA LEU A 449 -5.84 28.70 -8.44
C LEU A 449 -5.11 28.95 -7.12
N ASN A 450 -4.50 27.91 -6.53
CA ASN A 450 -3.89 28.00 -5.20
C ASN A 450 -2.46 27.48 -5.13
N GLY A 451 -1.92 26.89 -6.23
CA GLY A 451 -0.59 26.31 -6.30
C GLY A 451 -0.43 25.02 -5.49
N ASP A 452 -1.52 24.41 -5.04
CA ASP A 452 -1.48 23.09 -4.41
C ASP A 452 -1.13 22.04 -5.46
N ALA A 453 -0.20 21.16 -5.12
CA ALA A 453 0.26 20.09 -6.02
C ALA A 453 0.82 18.92 -5.21
N ARG A 454 0.87 17.77 -5.88
CA ARG A 454 1.66 16.63 -5.43
C ARG A 454 3.02 16.66 -6.11
N VAL A 455 3.96 15.85 -5.68
CA VAL A 455 5.33 15.88 -6.20
C VAL A 455 5.73 14.51 -6.72
N SER A 456 6.28 14.50 -7.94
CA SER A 456 6.90 13.32 -8.56
C SER A 456 8.43 13.45 -8.58
N GLY A 457 9.13 12.36 -8.27
CA GLY A 457 10.59 12.28 -8.30
C GLY A 457 11.12 11.00 -7.71
N SER A 458 12.31 10.56 -8.15
CA SER A 458 13.00 9.43 -7.53
C SER A 458 13.50 9.81 -6.13
N LEU A 459 13.64 8.82 -5.25
CA LEU A 459 14.15 9.07 -3.90
C LEU A 459 15.49 9.81 -3.92
N ALA A 460 16.41 9.39 -4.77
CA ALA A 460 17.74 9.97 -4.86
C ALA A 460 17.70 11.44 -5.33
N SER A 461 16.87 11.76 -6.33
CA SER A 461 16.72 13.11 -6.84
C SER A 461 16.03 14.04 -5.84
N LEU A 462 15.00 13.55 -5.16
CA LEU A 462 14.32 14.31 -4.11
C LEU A 462 15.17 14.47 -2.85
N ALA A 463 16.05 13.50 -2.54
CA ALA A 463 16.99 13.60 -1.43
C ALA A 463 18.22 14.47 -1.71
N GLY A 464 18.36 14.96 -2.95
CA GLY A 464 19.41 15.92 -3.34
C GLY A 464 20.60 15.33 -4.07
N LEU A 465 20.63 14.03 -4.31
CA LEU A 465 21.77 13.37 -4.97
C LEU A 465 21.96 13.86 -6.41
N GLU A 466 20.89 13.97 -7.18
CA GLU A 466 20.96 14.43 -8.58
C GLU A 466 21.57 15.83 -8.69
N LYS A 467 21.08 16.77 -7.89
CA LYS A 467 21.59 18.15 -7.87
C LYS A 467 23.06 18.22 -7.45
N ALA A 468 23.44 17.44 -6.43
CA ALA A 468 24.83 17.38 -5.96
C ALA A 468 25.78 16.84 -7.03
N LEU A 469 25.39 15.79 -7.76
CA LEU A 469 26.18 15.21 -8.85
C LEU A 469 26.32 16.19 -10.04
N GLU A 470 25.25 16.90 -10.42
CA GLU A 470 25.31 17.93 -11.47
C GLU A 470 26.25 19.08 -11.12
N MET A 471 26.31 19.45 -9.84
CA MET A 471 27.19 20.51 -9.35
C MET A 471 28.64 20.04 -9.07
N GLY A 472 28.90 18.73 -9.12
CA GLY A 472 30.17 18.13 -8.74
C GLY A 472 30.50 18.29 -7.24
N ASP A 473 29.48 18.48 -6.40
CA ASP A 473 29.61 18.65 -4.95
C ASP A 473 29.59 17.31 -4.23
N GLY A 474 30.76 16.76 -3.99
CA GLY A 474 30.92 15.47 -3.31
C GLY A 474 30.41 15.49 -1.86
N ALA A 475 30.52 16.60 -1.14
CA ALA A 475 30.04 16.71 0.23
C ALA A 475 28.50 16.71 0.27
N ALA A 476 27.84 17.43 -0.64
CA ALA A 476 26.40 17.41 -0.79
C ALA A 476 25.90 16.01 -1.23
N ALA A 477 26.64 15.31 -2.10
CA ALA A 477 26.31 13.94 -2.50
C ALA A 477 26.37 12.96 -1.31
N GLU A 478 27.38 13.07 -0.46
CA GLU A 478 27.50 12.26 0.77
C GLU A 478 26.32 12.52 1.73
N ILE A 479 25.95 13.76 1.94
CA ILE A 479 24.77 14.12 2.75
C ILE A 479 23.48 13.58 2.13
N ALA A 480 23.33 13.60 0.80
CA ALA A 480 22.18 13.01 0.12
C ALA A 480 22.09 11.50 0.34
N VAL A 481 23.20 10.75 0.23
CA VAL A 481 23.27 9.31 0.54
C VAL A 481 22.90 9.05 2.00
N ARG A 482 23.43 9.83 2.94
CA ARG A 482 23.08 9.70 4.36
C ARG A 482 21.60 9.97 4.60
N ARG A 483 20.99 10.95 3.91
CA ARG A 483 19.55 11.29 4.00
C ARG A 483 18.69 10.13 3.48
N ILE A 484 19.08 9.50 2.37
CA ILE A 484 18.43 8.29 1.85
C ILE A 484 18.46 7.17 2.90
N LEU A 485 19.60 6.90 3.48
CA LEU A 485 19.80 5.84 4.48
C LEU A 485 19.08 6.17 5.81
N LEU A 486 19.02 7.44 6.21
CA LEU A 486 18.26 7.87 7.39
C LEU A 486 16.77 7.58 7.23
N MET A 487 16.18 7.93 6.09
CA MET A 487 14.75 7.67 5.85
C MET A 487 14.46 6.17 5.79
N HIS A 488 15.33 5.38 5.15
CA HIS A 488 15.24 3.92 5.21
C HIS A 488 15.39 3.42 6.65
N GLY A 489 16.30 3.98 7.44
CA GLY A 489 16.47 3.65 8.85
C GLY A 489 15.17 3.78 9.63
N VAL A 490 14.42 4.85 9.42
CA VAL A 490 13.13 5.06 10.08
C VAL A 490 12.12 4.01 9.62
N ILE A 491 11.88 3.82 8.32
CA ILE A 491 10.85 2.86 7.86
C ILE A 491 11.18 1.40 8.23
N PHE A 492 12.47 1.04 8.35
CA PHE A 492 12.90 -0.31 8.74
C PHE A 492 12.71 -0.60 10.22
N THR A 493 12.66 0.43 11.07
CA THR A 493 12.73 0.22 12.52
C THR A 493 11.54 0.76 13.31
N ILE A 494 10.71 1.63 12.71
CA ILE A 494 9.57 2.27 13.39
C ILE A 494 8.43 1.30 13.74
N GLY A 495 8.35 0.15 13.08
CA GLY A 495 7.29 -0.86 13.21
C GLY A 495 6.55 -1.06 11.89
N GLY A 496 5.87 -2.20 11.74
CA GLY A 496 5.26 -2.57 10.46
C GLY A 496 6.26 -3.13 9.44
N ILE A 497 5.91 -3.12 8.16
CA ILE A 497 6.69 -3.68 7.05
C ILE A 497 7.36 -2.53 6.29
N PRO A 498 8.70 -2.46 6.21
CA PRO A 498 9.37 -1.52 5.32
C PRO A 498 9.15 -1.93 3.87
N LEU A 499 8.85 -0.98 2.99
CA LEU A 499 8.65 -1.20 1.56
C LEU A 499 9.62 -0.31 0.76
N ILE A 500 10.45 -0.94 -0.07
CA ILE A 500 11.43 -0.29 -0.93
C ILE A 500 10.89 -0.27 -2.36
N TYR A 501 10.88 0.89 -3.02
CA TYR A 501 10.59 0.95 -4.45
C TYR A 501 11.82 0.60 -5.28
N ALA A 502 11.61 -0.11 -6.41
CA ALA A 502 12.69 -0.47 -7.32
C ALA A 502 13.49 0.76 -7.77
N GLY A 503 14.81 0.62 -7.78
CA GLY A 503 15.73 1.73 -8.07
C GLY A 503 16.19 2.51 -6.84
N ASP A 504 15.37 2.65 -5.79
CA ASP A 504 15.79 3.34 -4.56
C ASP A 504 16.92 2.60 -3.85
N SER A 505 16.97 1.28 -4.00
CA SER A 505 18.04 0.44 -3.43
C SER A 505 19.44 0.66 -4.04
N ILE A 506 19.52 1.35 -5.18
CA ILE A 506 20.79 1.66 -5.87
C ILE A 506 20.93 3.16 -6.19
N GLY A 507 20.04 4.00 -5.65
CA GLY A 507 20.11 5.44 -5.83
C GLY A 507 19.78 5.95 -7.24
N THR A 508 18.84 5.29 -7.94
CA THR A 508 18.40 5.68 -9.28
C THR A 508 17.86 7.12 -9.30
N LEU A 509 18.37 7.92 -10.24
CA LEU A 509 17.96 9.30 -10.43
C LEU A 509 16.66 9.40 -11.26
N ASN A 510 16.15 10.62 -11.41
CA ASN A 510 15.04 10.94 -12.29
C ASN A 510 15.34 10.59 -13.75
N ASP A 511 14.34 10.05 -14.44
CA ASP A 511 14.38 9.82 -15.88
C ASP A 511 13.46 10.81 -16.59
N TYR A 512 14.04 11.77 -17.28
CA TYR A 512 13.29 12.78 -18.01
C TYR A 512 12.93 12.36 -19.44
N SER A 513 13.31 11.15 -19.86
CA SER A 513 13.05 10.63 -21.21
C SER A 513 11.54 10.46 -21.50
N PHE A 514 10.72 10.29 -20.45
CA PHE A 514 9.25 10.20 -20.58
C PHE A 514 8.63 11.38 -21.33
N ARG A 515 9.26 12.57 -21.30
CA ARG A 515 8.80 13.76 -22.03
C ARG A 515 8.82 13.62 -23.55
N ASN A 516 9.59 12.65 -24.06
CA ASN A 516 9.68 12.33 -25.48
C ASN A 516 8.72 11.21 -25.91
N ASP A 517 7.98 10.63 -24.95
CA ASP A 517 7.02 9.57 -25.19
C ASP A 517 5.61 10.16 -25.25
N PRO A 518 4.91 10.09 -26.42
CA PRO A 518 3.57 10.66 -26.55
C PRO A 518 2.52 10.09 -25.59
N GLU A 519 2.72 8.88 -25.09
CA GLU A 519 1.78 8.20 -24.19
C GLU A 519 2.04 8.56 -22.70
N ARG A 520 3.24 9.08 -22.37
CA ARG A 520 3.69 9.30 -21.00
C ARG A 520 3.95 10.76 -20.67
N PHE A 521 4.18 11.64 -21.68
CA PHE A 521 4.65 13.00 -21.47
C PHE A 521 3.74 13.85 -20.56
N ALA A 522 2.44 13.56 -20.52
CA ALA A 522 1.45 14.26 -19.72
C ALA A 522 1.47 13.88 -18.23
N ASP A 523 1.98 12.68 -17.89
CA ASP A 523 2.02 12.19 -16.53
C ASP A 523 3.45 12.27 -15.95
N SER A 524 3.69 13.26 -15.08
CA SER A 524 5.00 13.48 -14.47
C SER A 524 5.47 12.36 -13.55
N ARG A 525 4.61 11.40 -13.15
CA ARG A 525 5.00 10.23 -12.36
C ARG A 525 6.01 9.33 -13.09
N TRP A 526 6.01 9.36 -14.43
CA TRP A 526 6.99 8.61 -15.21
C TRP A 526 8.44 9.04 -14.98
N VAL A 527 8.69 10.25 -14.45
CA VAL A 527 10.03 10.70 -14.06
C VAL A 527 10.70 9.76 -13.07
N HIS A 528 9.93 9.10 -12.22
CA HIS A 528 10.44 8.20 -11.19
C HIS A 528 10.08 6.71 -11.40
N ARG A 529 9.67 6.37 -12.62
CA ARG A 529 9.41 4.98 -13.07
C ARG A 529 10.38 4.57 -14.18
N PRO A 530 11.73 4.81 -14.05
CA PRO A 530 12.70 4.44 -15.07
C PRO A 530 12.82 2.93 -15.22
N LEU A 531 13.44 2.49 -16.30
CA LEU A 531 13.96 1.13 -16.38
C LEU A 531 15.02 0.92 -15.30
N PHE A 532 15.01 -0.22 -14.64
CA PHE A 532 16.00 -0.55 -13.63
C PHE A 532 17.36 -0.80 -14.29
N ASP A 533 18.35 -0.04 -13.90
CA ASP A 533 19.70 -0.14 -14.44
C ASP A 533 20.46 -1.29 -13.78
N TRP A 534 20.46 -2.46 -14.42
CA TRP A 534 21.19 -3.65 -13.96
C TRP A 534 22.72 -3.48 -14.02
N GLU A 535 23.24 -2.62 -14.89
CA GLU A 535 24.68 -2.33 -14.94
C GLU A 535 25.09 -1.47 -13.74
N ALA A 536 24.30 -0.44 -13.41
CA ALA A 536 24.48 0.31 -12.16
C ALA A 536 24.32 -0.59 -10.93
N ALA A 537 23.36 -1.51 -10.93
CA ALA A 537 23.15 -2.45 -9.83
C ALA A 537 24.37 -3.38 -9.57
N LYS A 538 25.18 -3.68 -10.58
CA LYS A 538 26.43 -4.44 -10.40
C LYS A 538 27.44 -3.67 -9.52
N LYS A 539 27.43 -2.33 -9.56
CA LYS A 539 28.32 -1.50 -8.75
C LYS A 539 28.05 -1.61 -7.25
N ARG A 540 26.92 -2.16 -6.80
CA ARG A 540 26.64 -2.46 -5.38
C ARG A 540 27.72 -3.33 -4.74
N LEU A 541 28.51 -4.06 -5.55
CA LEU A 541 29.63 -4.90 -5.11
C LEU A 541 30.99 -4.17 -5.15
N GLN A 542 31.03 -2.93 -5.64
CA GLN A 542 32.24 -2.13 -5.76
C GLN A 542 32.31 -1.14 -4.60
N PRO A 543 33.28 -1.29 -3.67
CA PRO A 543 33.43 -0.33 -2.58
C PRO A 543 33.50 1.11 -3.08
N ASP A 544 33.00 2.04 -2.27
CA ASP A 544 33.04 3.49 -2.47
C ASP A 544 32.18 4.06 -3.62
N THR A 545 31.42 3.23 -4.34
CA THR A 545 30.39 3.73 -5.27
C THR A 545 29.14 4.14 -4.50
N ILE A 546 28.38 5.09 -5.05
CA ILE A 546 27.09 5.53 -4.48
C ILE A 546 26.11 4.36 -4.39
N GLU A 547 26.04 3.55 -5.44
CA GLU A 547 25.18 2.36 -5.49
C GLU A 547 25.55 1.37 -4.39
N SER A 548 26.85 1.18 -4.12
CA SER A 548 27.30 0.32 -3.03
C SER A 548 26.95 0.88 -1.67
N GLN A 549 27.19 2.16 -1.44
CA GLN A 549 26.89 2.80 -0.15
C GLN A 549 25.41 2.69 0.20
N ILE A 550 24.52 2.95 -0.77
CA ILE A 550 23.07 2.85 -0.56
C ILE A 550 22.64 1.40 -0.35
N PHE A 551 23.05 0.50 -1.26
CA PHE A 551 22.65 -0.90 -1.19
C PHE A 551 23.15 -1.59 0.09
N GLN A 552 24.42 -1.43 0.44
CA GLN A 552 25.00 -2.02 1.66
C GLN A 552 24.40 -1.40 2.93
N GLY A 553 24.08 -0.09 2.90
CA GLY A 553 23.39 0.58 4.00
C GLY A 553 22.00 -0.01 4.25
N ILE A 554 21.20 -0.22 3.19
CA ILE A 554 19.87 -0.85 3.27
C ILE A 554 20.01 -2.33 3.71
N LEU A 555 20.95 -3.07 3.15
CA LEU A 555 21.23 -4.44 3.55
C LEU A 555 21.59 -4.52 5.05
N ARG A 556 22.39 -3.57 5.55
CA ARG A 556 22.71 -3.49 6.98
C ARG A 556 21.44 -3.23 7.84
N LEU A 557 20.56 -2.33 7.41
CA LEU A 557 19.29 -2.11 8.07
C LEU A 557 18.42 -3.38 8.10
N ALA A 558 18.36 -4.11 6.99
CA ALA A 558 17.64 -5.38 6.90
C ALA A 558 18.21 -6.42 7.90
N GLN A 559 19.54 -6.54 7.98
CA GLN A 559 20.21 -7.43 8.93
C GLN A 559 19.95 -7.01 10.39
N VAL A 560 20.05 -5.71 10.70
CA VAL A 560 19.74 -5.18 12.03
C VAL A 560 18.32 -5.50 12.43
N ARG A 561 17.34 -5.24 11.54
CA ARG A 561 15.93 -5.55 11.78
C ARG A 561 15.71 -7.05 12.04
N ARG A 562 16.22 -7.91 11.17
CA ARG A 562 15.94 -9.35 11.22
C ARG A 562 16.60 -10.06 12.40
N ASN A 563 17.77 -9.59 12.84
CA ASN A 563 18.57 -10.25 13.87
C ASN A 563 18.32 -9.72 15.29
N ASN A 564 17.38 -8.78 15.48
CA ASN A 564 17.13 -8.19 16.79
C ASN A 564 15.67 -8.31 17.20
N ALA A 565 15.42 -8.88 18.36
CA ALA A 565 14.10 -9.13 18.92
C ALA A 565 13.31 -7.81 19.12
N ALA A 566 13.98 -6.70 19.38
CA ALA A 566 13.35 -5.39 19.55
C ALA A 566 12.44 -5.00 18.35
N PHE A 567 12.60 -5.60 17.18
CA PHE A 567 11.80 -5.29 16.00
C PHE A 567 10.70 -6.31 15.68
N ASP A 568 10.58 -7.39 16.47
CA ASP A 568 9.58 -8.43 16.24
C ASP A 568 8.29 -8.15 17.02
N ARG A 569 7.22 -7.75 16.31
CA ARG A 569 5.86 -7.57 16.85
C ARG A 569 5.78 -6.68 18.09
N THR A 570 6.64 -5.66 18.18
CA THR A 570 6.75 -4.79 19.34
C THR A 570 6.10 -3.42 19.10
N GLU A 571 5.77 -2.75 20.18
CA GLU A 571 5.24 -1.39 20.15
C GLU A 571 6.33 -0.35 19.96
N THR A 572 5.95 0.82 19.44
CA THR A 572 6.83 1.98 19.27
C THR A 572 6.45 3.05 20.28
N GLU A 573 7.42 3.50 21.07
CA GLU A 573 7.29 4.61 22.00
C GLU A 573 8.06 5.81 21.47
N PHE A 574 7.37 6.84 21.02
CA PHE A 574 8.00 8.10 20.59
C PHE A 574 8.42 8.93 21.81
N ILE A 575 9.62 9.51 21.72
CA ILE A 575 10.18 10.28 22.82
C ILE A 575 10.52 11.71 22.40
N ASP A 576 10.51 12.62 23.35
CA ASP A 576 11.09 13.94 23.18
C ASP A 576 12.59 13.89 23.48
N THR A 577 13.41 14.05 22.45
CA THR A 577 14.87 14.10 22.58
C THR A 577 15.37 15.44 23.14
N GLN A 578 14.51 16.47 23.24
CA GLN A 578 14.86 17.86 23.54
C GLN A 578 15.79 18.49 22.47
N ASN A 579 15.79 17.94 21.26
CA ASN A 579 16.49 18.48 20.11
C ASN A 579 15.52 18.50 18.93
N GLU A 580 15.30 19.68 18.33
CA GLU A 580 14.33 19.89 17.26
C GLU A 580 14.67 19.15 15.95
N HIS A 581 15.92 18.67 15.80
CA HIS A 581 16.42 17.99 14.63
C HIS A 581 16.45 16.47 14.76
N VAL A 582 16.34 15.93 15.98
CA VAL A 582 16.54 14.51 16.22
C VAL A 582 15.24 13.82 16.59
N LEU A 583 14.72 12.98 15.69
CA LEU A 583 13.62 12.06 16.01
C LEU A 583 14.15 10.94 16.88
N GLY A 584 13.46 10.65 18.00
CA GLY A 584 13.76 9.56 18.89
C GLY A 584 12.56 8.66 19.15
N TYR A 585 12.76 7.35 19.17
CA TYR A 585 11.75 6.38 19.57
C TYR A 585 12.37 5.07 20.05
N PHE A 586 11.67 4.42 20.97
CA PHE A 586 12.01 3.09 21.46
C PHE A 586 11.23 1.98 20.75
N ARG A 587 11.84 0.81 20.69
CA ARG A 587 11.20 -0.48 20.45
C ARG A 587 11.46 -1.38 21.63
N HIS A 588 10.39 -1.91 22.21
CA HIS A 588 10.46 -2.68 23.44
C HIS A 588 10.09 -4.14 23.20
N HIS A 589 11.02 -5.03 23.45
CA HIS A 589 10.80 -6.48 23.55
C HIS A 589 11.20 -6.94 24.95
N PRO A 590 10.61 -7.99 25.54
CA PRO A 590 11.01 -8.50 26.86
C PRO A 590 12.51 -8.72 27.01
N ASP A 591 13.18 -9.21 25.95
CA ASP A 591 14.60 -9.55 25.96
C ASP A 591 15.49 -8.39 25.48
N GLN A 592 14.97 -7.39 24.81
CA GLN A 592 15.78 -6.33 24.20
C GLN A 592 15.02 -5.02 24.05
N THR A 593 15.62 -3.92 24.45
CA THR A 593 15.14 -2.58 24.11
C THR A 593 16.12 -1.90 23.18
N ALA A 594 15.65 -1.32 22.10
CA ALA A 594 16.41 -0.52 21.17
C ALA A 594 15.91 0.93 21.16
N LEU A 595 16.83 1.90 21.19
CA LEU A 595 16.57 3.31 20.94
C LEU A 595 17.04 3.66 19.52
N MET A 596 16.14 4.19 18.71
CA MET A 596 16.45 4.78 17.42
C MET A 596 16.58 6.29 17.55
N LEU A 597 17.62 6.84 16.94
CA LEU A 597 17.86 8.27 16.82
C LEU A 597 18.12 8.62 15.36
N ALA A 598 17.40 9.62 14.83
CA ALA A 598 17.51 10.06 13.44
C ALA A 598 17.72 11.59 13.43
N ASN A 599 18.91 12.05 13.04
CA ASN A 599 19.25 13.47 12.91
C ASN A 599 18.88 13.96 11.51
N PHE A 600 17.80 14.72 11.38
CA PHE A 600 17.33 15.30 10.10
C PHE A 600 18.06 16.60 9.72
N SER A 601 18.94 17.13 10.57
CA SER A 601 19.81 18.25 10.21
C SER A 601 20.92 17.80 9.24
N ASP A 602 21.35 18.70 8.36
CA ASP A 602 22.55 18.48 7.52
C ASP A 602 23.87 18.68 8.29
N HIS A 603 23.78 19.10 9.56
CA HIS A 603 24.92 19.38 10.42
C HIS A 603 24.96 18.45 11.63
N THR A 604 26.15 18.35 12.23
CA THR A 604 26.31 17.68 13.50
C THR A 604 25.45 18.32 14.60
N THR A 605 24.68 17.51 15.32
CA THR A 605 23.89 17.94 16.47
C THR A 605 24.32 17.18 17.74
N GLU A 606 24.01 17.73 18.88
CA GLU A 606 24.36 17.15 20.17
C GLU A 606 23.10 16.81 20.98
N LEU A 607 23.08 15.63 21.56
CA LEU A 607 22.07 15.21 22.52
C LEU A 607 22.65 15.17 23.93
N SER A 608 21.92 15.70 24.88
CA SER A 608 22.34 15.67 26.30
C SER A 608 22.37 14.22 26.82
N GLY A 609 23.54 13.80 27.31
CA GLY A 609 23.68 12.51 28.00
C GLY A 609 22.82 12.44 29.28
N THR A 610 22.51 13.58 29.91
CA THR A 610 21.54 13.62 31.01
C THR A 610 20.15 13.23 30.53
N ARG A 611 19.72 13.73 29.35
CA ARG A 611 18.45 13.34 28.76
C ARG A 611 18.40 11.85 28.45
N LEU A 612 19.46 11.28 27.85
CA LEU A 612 19.54 9.85 27.58
C LEU A 612 19.43 9.01 28.86
N ARG A 613 20.07 9.46 29.97
CA ARG A 613 19.94 8.78 31.28
C ARG A 613 18.53 8.87 31.86
N GLN A 614 17.86 10.02 31.73
CA GLN A 614 16.46 10.18 32.14
C GLN A 614 15.52 9.25 31.39
N LEU A 615 15.83 8.91 30.14
CA LEU A 615 15.12 7.92 29.34
C LEU A 615 15.44 6.46 29.73
N GLY A 616 16.21 6.25 30.80
CA GLY A 616 16.52 4.92 31.35
C GLY A 616 17.67 4.18 30.66
N LEU A 617 18.47 4.86 29.83
CA LEU A 617 19.58 4.23 29.15
C LEU A 617 20.81 4.08 30.07
N ARG A 618 21.52 2.97 29.89
CA ARG A 618 22.80 2.73 30.57
C ARG A 618 23.90 3.65 30.02
N ARG A 619 25.01 3.77 30.76
CA ARG A 619 26.18 4.54 30.32
C ARG A 619 26.82 3.99 29.05
N THR A 620 26.72 2.70 28.82
CA THR A 620 27.35 2.03 27.66
C THR A 620 26.27 1.47 26.76
N LEU A 621 26.27 1.89 25.49
CA LEU A 621 25.34 1.51 24.43
C LEU A 621 26.16 1.01 23.23
N THR A 622 25.59 0.10 22.47
CA THR A 622 26.15 -0.34 21.18
C THR A 622 25.29 0.18 20.05
N ASP A 623 25.88 0.89 19.10
CA ASP A 623 25.20 1.23 17.84
C ASP A 623 25.22 0.02 16.91
N LEU A 624 24.08 -0.58 16.68
CA LEU A 624 23.96 -1.77 15.80
C LEU A 624 24.27 -1.46 14.33
N MET A 625 24.21 -0.19 13.92
CA MET A 625 24.55 0.18 12.54
C MET A 625 26.06 0.07 12.28
N THR A 626 26.86 0.48 13.22
CA THR A 626 28.33 0.54 13.08
C THR A 626 29.08 -0.51 13.90
N GLY A 627 28.44 -1.08 14.91
CA GLY A 627 29.08 -1.95 15.91
C GLY A 627 29.87 -1.18 16.98
N GLN A 628 29.89 0.15 16.93
CA GLN A 628 30.61 0.97 17.90
C GLN A 628 29.97 0.94 19.28
N VAL A 629 30.80 0.87 20.29
CA VAL A 629 30.41 1.04 21.69
C VAL A 629 30.48 2.54 22.02
N ILE A 630 29.32 3.08 22.42
CA ILE A 630 29.15 4.50 22.75
C ILE A 630 28.99 4.61 24.25
N THR A 631 29.78 5.47 24.89
CA THR A 631 29.58 5.85 26.26
C THR A 631 28.69 7.09 26.29
N ALA A 632 27.47 6.95 26.79
CA ALA A 632 26.58 8.07 27.06
C ALA A 632 27.12 8.88 28.25
N SER A 633 28.19 9.63 28.01
CA SER A 633 28.81 10.56 28.95
C SER A 633 27.93 11.81 29.09
N ASP A 634 28.47 12.99 28.90
CA ASP A 634 27.72 14.22 29.06
C ASP A 634 26.99 14.63 27.77
N THR A 635 27.47 14.20 26.61
CA THR A 635 26.94 14.55 25.29
C THR A 635 27.10 13.40 24.30
N LEU A 636 26.08 13.14 23.48
CA LEU A 636 26.14 12.29 22.30
C LEU A 636 26.12 13.16 21.04
N SER A 637 27.21 13.16 20.31
CA SER A 637 27.33 13.87 19.02
C SER A 637 26.82 13.00 17.88
N MET A 638 25.97 13.54 17.01
CA MET A 638 25.42 12.90 15.83
C MET A 638 25.72 13.76 14.60
N GLU A 639 26.43 13.21 13.63
CA GLU A 639 26.68 13.85 12.33
C GLU A 639 25.35 14.15 11.59
N GLY A 640 25.42 15.04 10.59
CA GLY A 640 24.29 15.37 9.75
C GLY A 640 23.72 14.16 9.01
N CYS A 641 22.40 14.06 8.97
CA CYS A 641 21.65 12.95 8.35
C CYS A 641 22.05 11.55 8.87
N ARG A 642 22.51 11.43 10.11
CA ARG A 642 22.89 10.15 10.70
C ARG A 642 21.69 9.46 11.33
N PHE A 643 21.61 8.13 11.10
CA PHE A 643 20.68 7.23 11.76
C PHE A 643 21.45 6.27 12.68
N MET A 644 20.96 6.04 13.88
CA MET A 644 21.55 5.15 14.88
C MET A 644 20.52 4.21 15.48
N VAL A 645 20.94 2.97 15.77
CA VAL A 645 20.16 1.96 16.51
C VAL A 645 20.95 1.58 17.74
N LEU A 646 20.57 2.12 18.86
CA LEU A 646 21.30 1.96 20.13
C LEU A 646 20.65 0.87 20.98
N VAL A 647 21.43 -0.13 21.36
CA VAL A 647 21.03 -1.18 22.31
C VAL A 647 21.92 -1.17 23.54
N GLY A 648 21.32 -1.44 24.65
CA GLY A 648 22.02 -1.54 25.94
C GLY A 648 21.06 -2.09 26.98
N GLY A 649 21.59 -2.77 28.02
CA GLY A 649 20.69 -3.24 29.06
C GLY A 649 20.01 -2.06 29.77
N ARG A 650 18.71 -2.16 30.09
CA ARG A 650 18.05 -1.27 31.07
C ARG A 650 18.63 -1.49 32.46
N ARG A 651 18.64 -0.44 33.28
CA ARG A 651 18.92 -0.54 34.73
C ARG A 651 17.84 -1.31 35.44
#